data_44e47f1893e716ac37a08453ca9b29c3
#
_entry.id   44e47f1893e716ac37a08453ca9b29c3
#
_cell.length_a   1.000
_cell.length_b   1.000
_cell.length_c   1.000
_cell.angle_alpha   90.00
_cell.angle_beta   90.00
_cell.angle_gamma   90.00
#
_symmetry.space_group_name_H-M   'P 1'
#
loop_
_entity.id
_entity.type
_entity.pdbx_description
1 polymer ?
#
loop_
_entity_poly.entity_id
_entity_poly.type
_entity_poly.pdbx_seq_one_letter_code
_entity_poly.pdbx_strand_id
1 'polypeptide(L)'
;MLVVSSAARAQVVDRRFAEEPTDGLALPATPIAGEFDSRSATLNSAGLAYMNGPELAVAMELEDDQYATSGGTGLGIYAASDLFGGILPKVGVGLGLEWLRPPRSQLAPDPGEPFRLTVSHANAIGKHLSLGLGFHYFLNGGPLDGLITFDLGLAIRANNYFALGANLKDLDTRDVAGTPVQRRYELEALVRPLGTDQLELSAGGRIGETRGDLDAWGRVMVKALTGMYVVGAIESRALHEIDDSPMGSTDHDTREARVTLGLEISLGSTGIAAYVTGQRGPDHTNHLLGSTYLAKVSATPPPALIPTPDHIERVELSGDLELRALTQIVVRLRSIAQDPTVKGVVVVFDGATGGWATLQEIRAELLAVKAAHKKVFAYMVSGTGRDYFVASAADQIYLDPAGGLRLVGMAGTSFYFKGAFDMIGVTPQFEKIGEYKSAPEMFTEAGPTPIAARMHEELFDSLWQQWLSTVASARHLTPAELQAIVDAGPYTAGELAQNQKLVDGVASPDKVAQLIMTQLGGVYPVGAPADRRSDRWDHPAVAVIYVDGDITDGQSKSLPIIGQKLAGGETVVQSISAAREDPTIGAIVLRIDSPGGSALASELIAREVFATRGVKPVLCSMSNLAASGGYFAAAGCDVIFAEPMTITGSIGIFFGKFDLSGLIHKLGVAIDIFKRGKRADSDSMFRAYTDEERVALLDKLRYSYGRFVAAVAEGRGMTKDAVDAVGRGHVYSGDQARPLRLVDRFGGLNDALDEARKRLHLPVTAQLDLREYPKLGTSLLGVVGKLLTVDQPELPLTELPVVKELVRGVPPSLLVEPDAAQMRLPYVLELAN
;
A
#
# COMPACT_ATOMS: atom_id res chain seq x y z
N MET A 1 -81.95 -13.02 27.18
CA MET A 1 -81.35 -11.68 26.95
C MET A 1 -80.01 -11.61 27.63
N LEU A 2 -79.00 -12.07 26.91
CA LEU A 2 -77.63 -12.11 27.40
C LEU A 2 -76.93 -10.80 26.90
N VAL A 3 -76.68 -9.93 27.84
CA VAL A 3 -75.86 -8.72 27.59
C VAL A 3 -74.42 -9.20 27.60
N VAL A 4 -73.87 -9.28 26.41
CA VAL A 4 -72.38 -9.43 26.26
C VAL A 4 -71.86 -8.02 26.43
N SER A 5 -71.28 -7.73 27.59
CA SER A 5 -70.42 -6.56 27.77
C SER A 5 -69.18 -6.75 26.93
N SER A 6 -69.04 -6.05 25.83
CA SER A 6 -67.76 -5.85 25.18
C SER A 6 -66.88 -5.03 26.14
N ALA A 7 -65.98 -5.69 26.85
CA ALA A 7 -64.87 -4.96 27.46
C ALA A 7 -64.13 -4.24 26.35
N ALA A 8 -64.19 -2.92 26.33
CA ALA A 8 -63.33 -2.11 25.49
C ALA A 8 -61.90 -2.46 25.95
N ARG A 9 -61.15 -3.17 25.13
CA ARG A 9 -59.73 -3.32 25.33
C ARG A 9 -59.11 -1.92 25.24
N ALA A 10 -58.46 -1.49 26.29
CA ALA A 10 -57.63 -0.31 26.24
C ALA A 10 -56.68 -0.46 25.03
N GLN A 11 -56.70 0.50 24.15
CA GLN A 11 -55.82 0.49 22.99
C GLN A 11 -54.43 0.92 23.48
N VAL A 12 -53.49 -0.02 23.55
CA VAL A 12 -52.11 0.30 23.84
C VAL A 12 -51.60 1.21 22.74
N VAL A 13 -51.22 2.42 23.10
CA VAL A 13 -50.68 3.38 22.16
C VAL A 13 -49.21 3.49 22.38
N ASP A 14 -48.42 2.98 21.41
CA ASP A 14 -47.01 3.28 21.38
C ASP A 14 -46.78 4.75 21.02
N ARG A 15 -46.14 5.48 21.90
CA ARG A 15 -45.78 6.88 21.72
C ARG A 15 -44.35 7.04 21.18
N ARG A 16 -43.68 5.97 20.79
CA ARG A 16 -42.28 6.02 20.46
C ARG A 16 -41.97 7.05 19.37
N PHE A 17 -42.76 7.12 18.33
CA PHE A 17 -42.55 8.14 17.30
C PHE A 17 -42.74 9.56 17.85
N ALA A 18 -43.70 9.76 18.76
CA ALA A 18 -43.88 11.03 19.45
C ALA A 18 -42.75 11.33 20.46
N GLU A 19 -42.14 10.32 21.02
CA GLU A 19 -41.05 10.42 21.99
C GLU A 19 -39.67 10.48 21.34
N GLU A 20 -39.48 9.82 20.20
CA GLU A 20 -38.23 9.80 19.39
C GLU A 20 -38.53 10.18 17.93
N PRO A 21 -39.05 11.40 17.69
CA PRO A 21 -39.57 11.79 16.38
C PRO A 21 -38.46 11.89 15.31
N THR A 22 -37.21 11.93 15.72
CA THR A 22 -36.03 12.04 14.84
C THR A 22 -35.45 10.70 14.44
N ASP A 23 -35.94 9.57 14.97
CA ASP A 23 -35.53 8.25 14.54
C ASP A 23 -35.83 8.05 13.05
N GLY A 24 -34.87 7.57 12.31
CA GLY A 24 -35.02 7.21 10.91
C GLY A 24 -35.62 5.82 10.74
N LEU A 25 -35.34 5.23 9.59
CA LEU A 25 -35.73 3.87 9.29
C LEU A 25 -35.18 2.91 10.35
N ALA A 26 -36.04 2.07 10.90
CA ALA A 26 -35.60 1.03 11.81
C ALA A 26 -34.86 -0.03 10.99
N LEU A 27 -33.56 -0.18 11.25
CA LEU A 27 -32.69 -1.14 10.60
C LEU A 27 -32.31 -2.23 11.63
N PRO A 28 -33.21 -3.19 11.90
CA PRO A 28 -32.99 -4.19 12.93
C PRO A 28 -31.73 -4.99 12.61
N ALA A 29 -31.05 -5.45 13.66
CA ALA A 29 -29.84 -6.27 13.56
C ALA A 29 -28.62 -5.60 12.89
N THR A 30 -28.64 -4.29 12.69
CA THR A 30 -27.46 -3.55 12.20
C THR A 30 -26.66 -3.00 13.37
N PRO A 31 -25.36 -3.35 13.50
CA PRO A 31 -24.56 -2.89 14.62
C PRO A 31 -24.13 -1.43 14.46
N ILE A 32 -23.93 -0.75 15.59
CA ILE A 32 -23.25 0.56 15.65
C ILE A 32 -21.77 0.42 16.00
N ALA A 33 -21.28 -0.82 16.19
CA ALA A 33 -19.89 -1.19 16.43
C ALA A 33 -19.45 -2.29 15.44
N GLY A 34 -18.16 -2.34 15.12
CA GLY A 34 -17.57 -3.45 14.37
C GLY A 34 -17.58 -3.29 12.87
N GLU A 35 -18.44 -4.02 12.14
CA GLU A 35 -18.59 -3.87 10.69
C GLU A 35 -19.49 -2.71 10.32
N PHE A 36 -19.04 -1.96 9.35
CA PHE A 36 -19.74 -0.76 8.89
C PHE A 36 -19.98 -0.82 7.39
N ASP A 37 -21.09 -0.25 6.95
CA ASP A 37 -21.45 -0.07 5.56
C ASP A 37 -22.08 1.31 5.34
N SER A 38 -22.63 1.58 4.17
CA SER A 38 -23.17 2.88 3.82
C SER A 38 -24.32 3.36 4.74
N ARG A 39 -25.01 2.44 5.46
CA ARG A 39 -26.03 2.78 6.48
C ARG A 39 -25.43 3.48 7.70
N SER A 40 -24.12 3.38 7.89
CA SER A 40 -23.40 4.11 8.95
C SER A 40 -23.56 5.62 8.84
N ALA A 41 -23.91 6.14 7.66
CA ALA A 41 -24.26 7.56 7.50
C ALA A 41 -25.35 8.01 8.46
N THR A 42 -26.29 7.13 8.80
CA THR A 42 -27.43 7.44 9.68
C THR A 42 -27.34 6.75 11.04
N LEU A 43 -26.63 5.61 11.14
CA LEU A 43 -26.58 4.81 12.37
C LEU A 43 -25.45 5.25 13.29
N ASN A 44 -24.21 5.24 12.78
CA ASN A 44 -23.01 5.71 13.49
C ASN A 44 -22.03 6.27 12.46
N SER A 45 -22.05 7.59 12.28
CA SER A 45 -21.23 8.27 11.27
C SER A 45 -19.72 7.97 11.39
N ALA A 46 -19.19 7.67 12.60
CA ALA A 46 -17.81 7.30 12.77
C ALA A 46 -17.40 6.04 12.00
N GLY A 47 -18.35 5.13 11.72
CA GLY A 47 -18.11 3.92 10.94
C GLY A 47 -17.68 4.19 9.51
N LEU A 48 -18.02 5.33 8.93
CA LEU A 48 -17.68 5.71 7.57
C LEU A 48 -16.16 5.74 7.31
N ALA A 49 -15.35 6.08 8.30
CA ALA A 49 -13.90 6.09 8.17
C ALA A 49 -13.26 4.69 8.10
N TYR A 50 -14.02 3.64 8.41
CA TYR A 50 -13.58 2.24 8.24
C TYR A 50 -14.03 1.60 6.93
N MET A 51 -14.77 2.32 6.10
CA MET A 51 -15.13 1.85 4.76
C MET A 51 -13.89 1.80 3.85
N ASN A 52 -13.93 0.93 2.86
CA ASN A 52 -12.91 0.78 1.84
C ASN A 52 -13.55 0.93 0.45
N GLY A 53 -13.69 2.17 -0.02
CA GLY A 53 -14.29 2.50 -1.30
C GLY A 53 -15.81 2.74 -1.25
N PRO A 54 -16.39 3.12 -2.40
CA PRO A 54 -17.80 3.51 -2.51
C PRO A 54 -18.74 2.33 -2.33
N GLU A 55 -19.85 2.58 -1.64
CA GLU A 55 -20.98 1.67 -1.46
C GLU A 55 -22.30 2.42 -1.55
N LEU A 56 -23.26 1.80 -2.22
CA LEU A 56 -24.67 2.23 -2.29
C LEU A 56 -25.56 1.13 -1.71
N ALA A 57 -26.47 1.50 -0.81
CA ALA A 57 -27.46 0.58 -0.26
C ALA A 57 -28.88 1.14 -0.37
N VAL A 58 -29.84 0.26 -0.56
CA VAL A 58 -31.28 0.55 -0.51
C VAL A 58 -31.89 -0.39 0.51
N ALA A 59 -32.58 0.18 1.50
CA ALA A 59 -33.30 -0.57 2.53
C ALA A 59 -34.79 -0.24 2.45
N MET A 60 -35.64 -1.24 2.60
CA MET A 60 -37.07 -1.11 2.67
C MET A 60 -37.57 -1.84 3.92
N GLU A 61 -38.33 -1.16 4.74
CA GLU A 61 -38.97 -1.70 5.91
C GLU A 61 -40.50 -1.72 5.71
N LEU A 62 -41.07 -2.85 6.03
CA LEU A 62 -42.54 -3.09 5.98
C LEU A 62 -43.01 -3.58 7.35
N GLU A 63 -43.70 -2.74 8.09
CA GLU A 63 -44.30 -3.09 9.38
C GLU A 63 -45.80 -3.20 9.28
N ASP A 64 -46.38 -4.06 10.09
CA ASP A 64 -47.84 -4.18 10.22
C ASP A 64 -48.39 -2.99 11.03
N ASP A 65 -49.21 -2.16 10.42
CA ASP A 65 -49.80 -0.96 11.04
C ASP A 65 -50.61 -1.22 12.33
N GLN A 66 -51.05 -2.47 12.54
CA GLN A 66 -51.79 -2.83 13.77
C GLN A 66 -50.88 -3.02 14.99
N TYR A 67 -49.63 -3.37 14.74
CA TYR A 67 -48.67 -3.71 15.79
C TYR A 67 -47.41 -2.88 15.74
N ALA A 68 -47.31 -1.98 14.74
CA ALA A 68 -46.16 -1.11 14.58
C ALA A 68 -46.07 -0.14 15.77
N THR A 69 -44.99 -0.26 16.50
CA THR A 69 -44.69 0.56 17.69
C THR A 69 -43.54 1.51 17.45
N SER A 70 -42.94 1.51 16.24
CA SER A 70 -41.80 2.32 15.85
C SER A 70 -41.89 2.71 14.37
N GLY A 71 -40.89 3.20 13.77
CA GLY A 71 -40.68 3.70 12.42
C GLY A 71 -41.72 3.42 11.32
N GLY A 72 -42.49 2.34 11.44
CA GLY A 72 -43.47 1.95 10.45
C GLY A 72 -42.87 1.46 9.14
N THR A 73 -43.61 1.68 8.03
CA THR A 73 -43.08 1.39 6.69
C THR A 73 -42.19 2.52 6.20
N GLY A 74 -41.07 2.18 5.53
CA GLY A 74 -40.17 3.20 5.02
C GLY A 74 -39.20 2.70 3.94
N LEU A 75 -38.59 3.64 3.25
CA LEU A 75 -37.56 3.42 2.23
C LEU A 75 -36.36 4.28 2.52
N GLY A 76 -35.17 3.67 2.57
CA GLY A 76 -33.89 4.35 2.73
C GLY A 76 -32.93 4.10 1.57
N ILE A 77 -32.22 5.14 1.16
CA ILE A 77 -31.12 5.06 0.18
C ILE A 77 -29.89 5.65 0.86
N TYR A 78 -28.81 4.88 0.89
CA TYR A 78 -27.57 5.25 1.57
C TYR A 78 -26.41 5.14 0.60
N ALA A 79 -25.61 6.20 0.51
CA ALA A 79 -24.38 6.20 -0.28
C ALA A 79 -23.23 6.65 0.62
N ALA A 80 -22.10 5.94 0.57
CA ALA A 80 -20.92 6.31 1.34
C ALA A 80 -19.65 5.91 0.63
N SER A 81 -18.57 6.61 0.96
CA SER A 81 -17.22 6.29 0.47
C SER A 81 -16.15 6.84 1.42
N ASP A 82 -15.00 6.23 1.41
CA ASP A 82 -13.78 6.89 1.84
C ASP A 82 -13.33 7.88 0.76
N LEU A 83 -12.96 9.08 1.17
CA LEU A 83 -12.28 10.04 0.31
C LEU A 83 -10.77 9.78 0.42
N PHE A 84 -10.07 9.88 -0.71
CA PHE A 84 -8.59 9.83 -0.78
C PHE A 84 -7.91 8.45 -0.64
N GLY A 85 -8.64 7.33 -0.67
CA GLY A 85 -8.06 6.00 -0.90
C GLY A 85 -6.77 5.65 -0.12
N GLY A 86 -6.65 6.07 1.16
CA GLY A 86 -5.46 5.77 1.99
C GLY A 86 -4.31 6.77 1.90
N ILE A 87 -4.44 7.83 1.13
CA ILE A 87 -3.38 8.86 0.94
C ILE A 87 -3.33 9.86 2.11
N LEU A 88 -4.47 10.12 2.77
CA LEU A 88 -4.62 10.99 3.96
C LEU A 88 -5.17 10.18 5.14
N PRO A 89 -5.22 10.74 6.36
CA PRO A 89 -6.04 10.14 7.39
C PRO A 89 -7.40 9.76 6.80
N LYS A 90 -7.83 8.51 6.96
CA LYS A 90 -9.06 8.02 6.34
C LYS A 90 -10.22 8.95 6.68
N VAL A 91 -10.79 9.56 5.66
CA VAL A 91 -11.95 10.46 5.75
C VAL A 91 -13.11 9.75 5.08
N GLY A 92 -14.15 9.47 5.84
CA GLY A 92 -15.39 8.91 5.32
C GLY A 92 -16.45 9.99 5.14
N VAL A 93 -17.24 9.88 4.07
CA VAL A 93 -18.42 10.70 3.82
C VAL A 93 -19.61 9.82 3.52
N GLY A 94 -20.79 10.24 3.95
CA GLY A 94 -22.02 9.50 3.74
C GLY A 94 -23.21 10.41 3.47
N LEU A 95 -24.14 9.88 2.68
CA LEU A 95 -25.43 10.48 2.37
C LEU A 95 -26.52 9.45 2.68
N GLY A 96 -27.57 9.87 3.40
CA GLY A 96 -28.77 9.08 3.64
C GLY A 96 -30.01 9.85 3.20
N LEU A 97 -30.90 9.17 2.48
CA LEU A 97 -32.19 9.68 2.05
C LEU A 97 -33.25 8.69 2.55
N GLU A 98 -34.12 9.10 3.43
CA GLU A 98 -35.13 8.24 4.01
C GLU A 98 -36.55 8.83 3.89
N TRP A 99 -37.47 8.04 3.36
CA TRP A 99 -38.92 8.31 3.33
C TRP A 99 -39.55 7.45 4.41
N LEU A 100 -40.16 8.11 5.40
CA LEU A 100 -40.71 7.45 6.57
C LEU A 100 -42.23 7.56 6.54
N ARG A 101 -42.92 6.48 6.87
CA ARG A 101 -44.32 6.42 7.10
C ARG A 101 -44.58 5.83 8.48
N PRO A 102 -44.47 6.64 9.54
CA PRO A 102 -44.66 6.18 10.89
C PRO A 102 -46.09 5.77 11.14
N PRO A 103 -46.34 4.86 12.09
CA PRO A 103 -47.69 4.45 12.48
C PRO A 103 -48.45 5.65 13.03
N ARG A 104 -49.76 5.75 12.69
CA ARG A 104 -50.62 6.83 13.17
C ARG A 104 -51.22 6.44 14.51
N SER A 105 -51.06 7.29 15.52
CA SER A 105 -51.70 7.18 16.82
C SER A 105 -52.87 8.12 16.92
N GLN A 106 -53.97 7.71 17.58
CA GLN A 106 -55.10 8.61 17.84
C GLN A 106 -54.83 9.62 18.97
N LEU A 107 -53.77 9.39 19.77
CA LEU A 107 -53.45 10.20 20.96
C LEU A 107 -52.21 11.10 20.75
N ALA A 108 -51.43 10.89 19.70
CA ALA A 108 -50.31 11.72 19.35
C ALA A 108 -50.59 12.57 18.10
N PRO A 109 -49.96 13.75 17.92
CA PRO A 109 -50.04 14.50 16.68
C PRO A 109 -49.64 13.61 15.49
N ASP A 110 -50.35 13.72 14.34
CA ASP A 110 -49.98 13.00 13.13
C ASP A 110 -48.54 13.40 12.71
N PRO A 111 -47.59 12.48 12.71
CA PRO A 111 -46.19 12.79 12.37
C PRO A 111 -46.00 13.12 10.90
N GLY A 112 -47.03 12.91 10.06
CA GLY A 112 -46.94 13.04 8.63
C GLY A 112 -46.14 11.92 7.96
N GLU A 113 -45.59 12.18 6.79
CA GLU A 113 -44.69 11.29 6.05
C GLU A 113 -43.35 12.03 5.87
N PRO A 114 -42.52 12.11 6.91
CA PRO A 114 -41.27 12.87 6.85
C PRO A 114 -40.28 12.26 5.88
N PHE A 115 -39.56 13.15 5.18
CA PHE A 115 -38.37 12.83 4.41
C PHE A 115 -37.15 13.32 5.19
N ARG A 116 -36.27 12.43 5.54
CA ARG A 116 -34.99 12.73 6.23
C ARG A 116 -33.81 12.70 5.26
N LEU A 117 -33.12 13.83 5.13
CA LEU A 117 -31.83 13.95 4.46
C LEU A 117 -30.74 13.90 5.52
N THR A 118 -29.81 13.02 5.37
CA THR A 118 -28.62 12.91 6.23
C THR A 118 -27.35 13.15 5.43
N VAL A 119 -26.47 13.99 5.96
CA VAL A 119 -25.10 14.17 5.46
C VAL A 119 -24.14 13.88 6.61
N SER A 120 -23.19 12.99 6.40
CA SER A 120 -22.30 12.56 7.46
C SER A 120 -20.84 12.56 7.02
N HIS A 121 -19.96 12.82 7.99
CA HIS A 121 -18.53 12.88 7.83
C HIS A 121 -17.84 12.16 8.99
N ALA A 122 -16.72 11.49 8.71
CA ALA A 122 -15.90 10.82 9.73
C ALA A 122 -14.43 10.97 9.46
N ASN A 123 -13.65 11.00 10.55
CA ASN A 123 -12.19 11.02 10.50
C ASN A 123 -11.63 9.88 11.35
N ALA A 124 -10.74 9.07 10.77
CA ALA A 124 -9.97 8.10 11.53
C ALA A 124 -8.78 8.76 12.23
N ILE A 125 -8.59 8.43 13.49
CA ILE A 125 -7.42 8.78 14.29
C ILE A 125 -6.59 7.50 14.46
N GLY A 126 -5.62 7.32 13.58
CA GLY A 126 -4.89 6.04 13.45
C GLY A 126 -5.76 4.93 12.86
N LYS A 127 -5.49 3.68 13.26
CA LYS A 127 -6.23 2.49 12.78
C LYS A 127 -7.45 2.13 13.62
N HIS A 128 -7.45 2.54 14.87
CA HIS A 128 -8.30 1.97 15.90
C HIS A 128 -9.43 2.88 16.35
N LEU A 129 -9.35 4.17 16.10
CA LEU A 129 -10.31 5.17 16.56
C LEU A 129 -10.85 5.97 15.40
N SER A 130 -12.14 6.21 15.38
CA SER A 130 -12.80 7.14 14.46
C SER A 130 -13.83 7.98 15.18
N LEU A 131 -13.95 9.23 14.75
CA LEU A 131 -14.96 10.19 15.17
C LEU A 131 -15.78 10.60 13.96
N GLY A 132 -17.10 10.73 14.14
CA GLY A 132 -18.01 11.10 13.08
C GLY A 132 -19.00 12.15 13.53
N LEU A 133 -19.50 12.92 12.54
CA LEU A 133 -20.55 13.92 12.69
C LEU A 133 -21.63 13.63 11.65
N GLY A 134 -22.89 13.52 12.10
CA GLY A 134 -24.08 13.40 11.26
C GLY A 134 -24.89 14.70 11.33
N PHE A 135 -25.38 15.15 10.19
CA PHE A 135 -26.32 16.26 10.05
C PHE A 135 -27.62 15.71 9.44
N HIS A 136 -28.73 15.97 10.06
CA HIS A 136 -30.04 15.53 9.61
C HIS A 136 -30.96 16.72 9.34
N TYR A 137 -31.66 16.67 8.21
CA TYR A 137 -32.64 17.68 7.83
C TYR A 137 -33.95 17.00 7.43
N PHE A 138 -35.06 17.43 8.05
CA PHE A 138 -36.38 16.87 7.81
C PHE A 138 -37.18 17.75 6.89
N LEU A 139 -37.87 17.12 5.94
CA LEU A 139 -38.70 17.73 4.92
C LEU A 139 -40.08 17.04 4.85
N ASN A 140 -41.12 17.72 4.32
CA ASN A 140 -42.44 17.18 4.01
C ASN A 140 -43.20 16.58 5.19
N GLY A 141 -42.93 17.00 6.38
CA GLY A 141 -43.41 16.20 7.47
C GLY A 141 -44.15 16.90 8.60
N GLY A 142 -45.22 17.62 8.38
CA GLY A 142 -46.00 18.06 9.54
C GLY A 142 -45.12 18.73 10.61
N PRO A 143 -45.11 18.21 11.85
CA PRO A 143 -44.35 18.81 12.95
C PRO A 143 -42.82 18.82 12.77
N LEU A 144 -42.25 17.92 11.95
CA LEU A 144 -40.78 17.78 11.74
C LEU A 144 -40.26 18.65 10.60
N ASP A 145 -41.14 19.30 9.83
CA ASP A 145 -40.69 20.07 8.65
C ASP A 145 -39.75 21.21 9.01
N GLY A 146 -38.57 21.22 8.36
CA GLY A 146 -37.54 22.20 8.63
C GLY A 146 -36.67 21.92 9.88
N LEU A 147 -36.87 20.79 10.57
CA LEU A 147 -36.07 20.41 11.73
C LEU A 147 -34.64 20.06 11.28
N ILE A 148 -33.68 20.54 12.04
CA ILE A 148 -32.26 20.20 11.89
C ILE A 148 -31.80 19.56 13.19
N THR A 149 -31.09 18.42 13.10
CA THR A 149 -30.43 17.76 14.23
C THR A 149 -29.01 17.32 13.87
N PHE A 150 -28.18 17.07 14.89
CA PHE A 150 -26.80 16.66 14.76
C PHE A 150 -26.54 15.46 15.66
N ASP A 151 -25.75 14.51 15.12
CA ASP A 151 -25.28 13.33 15.85
C ASP A 151 -23.76 13.32 15.91
N LEU A 152 -23.21 12.89 17.04
CA LEU A 152 -21.79 12.57 17.20
C LEU A 152 -21.61 11.05 17.31
N GLY A 153 -20.75 10.50 16.49
CA GLY A 153 -20.38 9.09 16.50
C GLY A 153 -18.96 8.86 16.96
N LEU A 154 -18.75 7.75 17.65
CA LEU A 154 -17.47 7.20 18.03
C LEU A 154 -17.43 5.74 17.61
N ALA A 155 -16.32 5.30 16.97
CA ALA A 155 -16.08 3.91 16.68
C ALA A 155 -14.63 3.54 17.02
N ILE A 156 -14.48 2.43 17.74
CA ILE A 156 -13.18 1.89 18.15
C ILE A 156 -13.10 0.43 17.70
N ARG A 157 -12.06 0.07 16.92
CA ARG A 157 -11.64 -1.30 16.65
C ARG A 157 -10.35 -1.54 17.41
N ALA A 158 -10.43 -2.06 18.64
CA ALA A 158 -9.27 -2.21 19.49
C ALA A 158 -8.27 -3.25 18.94
N ASN A 159 -8.78 -4.32 18.34
CA ASN A 159 -8.05 -5.39 17.70
C ASN A 159 -9.03 -6.27 16.90
N ASN A 160 -8.60 -7.41 16.37
CA ASN A 160 -9.47 -8.33 15.63
C ASN A 160 -10.60 -8.98 16.47
N TYR A 161 -10.57 -8.85 17.79
CA TYR A 161 -11.49 -9.52 18.69
C TYR A 161 -12.54 -8.60 19.32
N PHE A 162 -12.26 -7.29 19.40
CA PHE A 162 -13.10 -6.37 20.14
C PHE A 162 -13.27 -5.02 19.44
N ALA A 163 -14.51 -4.57 19.35
CA ALA A 163 -14.89 -3.23 18.88
C ALA A 163 -15.91 -2.58 19.81
N LEU A 164 -15.96 -1.26 19.81
CA LEU A 164 -16.90 -0.43 20.56
C LEU A 164 -17.48 0.64 19.62
N GLY A 165 -18.79 0.86 19.70
CA GLY A 165 -19.49 1.95 19.03
C GLY A 165 -20.26 2.76 20.04
N ALA A 166 -20.25 4.07 19.91
CA ALA A 166 -21.06 4.96 20.71
C ALA A 166 -21.62 6.11 19.86
N ASN A 167 -22.81 6.56 20.19
CA ASN A 167 -23.45 7.72 19.58
C ASN A 167 -23.97 8.66 20.66
N LEU A 168 -23.92 9.94 20.36
CA LEU A 168 -24.69 10.99 21.01
C LEU A 168 -25.60 11.58 19.91
N LYS A 169 -26.88 11.24 19.95
CA LYS A 169 -27.88 11.66 18.97
C LYS A 169 -28.61 12.90 19.43
N ASP A 170 -29.09 13.68 18.46
CA ASP A 170 -29.88 14.87 18.67
C ASP A 170 -29.24 15.91 19.63
N LEU A 171 -28.03 16.35 19.27
CA LEU A 171 -27.28 17.32 20.06
C LEU A 171 -28.03 18.63 20.31
N ASP A 172 -28.86 19.04 19.34
CA ASP A 172 -29.65 20.27 19.39
C ASP A 172 -31.11 19.94 19.82
N THR A 173 -31.33 19.99 21.10
CA THR A 173 -32.63 19.69 21.69
C THR A 173 -33.63 20.80 21.37
N ARG A 174 -34.78 20.43 20.76
CA ARG A 174 -35.89 21.34 20.45
C ARG A 174 -37.21 20.70 20.84
N ASP A 175 -38.21 21.54 21.00
CA ASP A 175 -39.60 21.12 21.14
C ASP A 175 -40.22 21.07 19.74
N VAL A 176 -40.76 19.90 19.36
CA VAL A 176 -41.44 19.68 18.09
C VAL A 176 -42.92 19.41 18.41
N ALA A 177 -43.78 20.40 18.15
CA ALA A 177 -45.23 20.33 18.38
C ALA A 177 -45.61 19.87 19.81
N GLY A 178 -44.89 20.34 20.81
CA GLY A 178 -45.10 19.98 22.23
C GLY A 178 -44.42 18.68 22.66
N THR A 179 -43.66 18.05 21.80
CA THR A 179 -42.83 16.86 22.15
C THR A 179 -41.37 17.25 22.15
N PRO A 180 -40.64 17.15 23.28
CA PRO A 180 -39.22 17.47 23.33
C PRO A 180 -38.42 16.42 22.58
N VAL A 181 -37.55 16.87 21.64
CA VAL A 181 -36.49 16.05 21.06
C VAL A 181 -35.41 15.98 22.10
N GLN A 182 -35.20 14.81 22.70
CA GLN A 182 -34.21 14.62 23.75
C GLN A 182 -32.89 14.04 23.18
N ARG A 183 -31.78 14.41 23.83
CA ARG A 183 -30.50 13.73 23.55
C ARG A 183 -30.54 12.27 23.94
N ARG A 184 -29.92 11.44 23.14
CA ARG A 184 -29.85 9.99 23.39
C ARG A 184 -28.41 9.53 23.33
N TYR A 185 -28.05 8.69 24.26
CA TYR A 185 -26.72 8.10 24.40
C TYR A 185 -26.83 6.63 24.04
N GLU A 186 -26.10 6.18 23.02
CA GLU A 186 -26.06 4.80 22.58
C GLU A 186 -24.65 4.26 22.78
N LEU A 187 -24.55 3.00 23.25
CA LEU A 187 -23.30 2.28 23.42
C LEU A 187 -23.48 0.83 23.00
N GLU A 188 -22.57 0.31 22.20
CA GLU A 188 -22.53 -1.11 21.81
C GLU A 188 -21.11 -1.63 21.85
N ALA A 189 -20.94 -2.80 22.44
CA ALA A 189 -19.70 -3.57 22.39
C ALA A 189 -19.88 -4.77 21.45
N LEU A 190 -18.89 -5.05 20.61
CA LEU A 190 -18.89 -6.19 19.69
C LEU A 190 -17.65 -7.02 19.91
N VAL A 191 -17.83 -8.34 19.94
CA VAL A 191 -16.76 -9.33 20.10
C VAL A 191 -16.77 -10.29 18.91
N ARG A 192 -15.59 -10.56 18.38
CA ARG A 192 -15.29 -11.62 17.41
C ARG A 192 -14.46 -12.72 18.08
N PRO A 193 -15.07 -13.76 18.67
CA PRO A 193 -14.32 -14.78 19.43
C PRO A 193 -13.22 -15.48 18.63
N LEU A 194 -13.37 -15.56 17.31
CA LEU A 194 -12.41 -16.18 16.39
C LEU A 194 -11.45 -15.16 15.72
N GLY A 195 -11.59 -13.86 16.03
CA GLY A 195 -10.82 -12.79 15.40
C GLY A 195 -11.12 -12.59 13.91
N THR A 196 -12.22 -13.18 13.41
CA THR A 196 -12.69 -13.07 12.02
C THR A 196 -14.19 -12.84 12.00
N ASP A 197 -14.76 -12.60 10.83
CA ASP A 197 -16.20 -12.42 10.59
C ASP A 197 -17.02 -13.73 10.69
N GLN A 198 -16.41 -14.85 11.11
CA GLN A 198 -17.11 -16.12 11.25
C GLN A 198 -18.18 -16.13 12.34
N LEU A 199 -17.91 -15.44 13.45
CA LEU A 199 -18.83 -15.28 14.56
C LEU A 199 -18.66 -13.89 15.16
N GLU A 200 -19.77 -13.13 15.20
CA GLU A 200 -19.84 -11.85 15.88
C GLU A 200 -20.95 -11.90 16.93
N LEU A 201 -20.64 -11.38 18.10
CA LEU A 201 -21.57 -11.19 19.21
C LEU A 201 -21.54 -9.72 19.60
N SER A 202 -22.70 -9.06 19.66
CA SER A 202 -22.73 -7.69 20.17
C SER A 202 -23.83 -7.53 21.20
N ALA A 203 -23.64 -6.56 22.10
CA ALA A 203 -24.64 -6.14 23.06
C ALA A 203 -24.51 -4.61 23.26
N GLY A 204 -25.65 -3.97 23.36
CA GLY A 204 -25.71 -2.52 23.49
C GLY A 204 -26.93 -2.05 24.24
N GLY A 205 -26.99 -0.74 24.47
CA GLY A 205 -28.12 -0.09 25.07
C GLY A 205 -28.17 1.38 24.68
N ARG A 206 -29.35 1.95 24.84
CA ARG A 206 -29.67 3.36 24.60
C ARG A 206 -30.41 3.94 25.79
N ILE A 207 -30.08 5.17 26.16
CA ILE A 207 -30.77 5.91 27.22
C ILE A 207 -31.08 7.33 26.77
N GLY A 208 -32.27 7.80 27.02
CA GLY A 208 -32.68 9.19 26.81
C GLY A 208 -32.34 10.08 28.00
N GLU A 209 -31.93 11.33 27.72
CA GLU A 209 -31.49 12.28 28.77
C GLU A 209 -32.62 12.67 29.72
N THR A 210 -33.84 12.83 29.21
CA THR A 210 -34.97 13.43 29.97
C THR A 210 -35.72 12.37 30.77
N ARG A 211 -35.90 11.15 30.21
CA ARG A 211 -36.73 10.11 30.81
C ARG A 211 -35.96 8.99 31.47
N GLY A 212 -34.69 8.80 31.09
CA GLY A 212 -33.85 7.75 31.63
C GLY A 212 -34.25 6.34 31.21
N ASP A 213 -35.12 6.21 30.19
CA ASP A 213 -35.54 4.92 29.65
C ASP A 213 -34.36 4.16 29.03
N LEU A 214 -34.19 2.95 29.45
CA LEU A 214 -33.13 2.09 28.94
C LEU A 214 -33.68 1.07 27.95
N ASP A 215 -33.34 1.21 26.68
CA ASP A 215 -33.46 0.16 25.69
C ASP A 215 -32.16 -0.68 25.69
N ALA A 216 -32.29 -1.98 25.47
CA ALA A 216 -31.12 -2.87 25.41
C ALA A 216 -31.29 -3.86 24.25
N TRP A 217 -30.18 -4.21 23.60
CA TRP A 217 -30.18 -5.19 22.53
C TRP A 217 -28.98 -6.11 22.58
N GLY A 218 -29.16 -7.29 22.00
CA GLY A 218 -28.09 -8.25 21.73
C GLY A 218 -28.23 -8.78 20.33
N ARG A 219 -27.09 -9.05 19.68
CA ARG A 219 -27.04 -9.56 18.32
C ARG A 219 -26.01 -10.68 18.20
N VAL A 220 -26.32 -11.66 17.35
CA VAL A 220 -25.39 -12.69 16.91
C VAL A 220 -25.40 -12.75 15.38
N MET A 221 -24.22 -12.81 14.80
CA MET A 221 -24.01 -13.07 13.37
C MET A 221 -23.11 -14.26 13.20
N VAL A 222 -23.51 -15.20 12.36
CA VAL A 222 -22.77 -16.41 12.05
C VAL A 222 -22.59 -16.52 10.54
N LYS A 223 -21.37 -16.66 10.10
CA LYS A 223 -21.02 -16.97 8.71
C LYS A 223 -21.30 -18.45 8.46
N ALA A 224 -22.47 -18.76 7.92
CA ALA A 224 -22.90 -20.13 7.65
C ALA A 224 -22.12 -20.74 6.47
N LEU A 225 -21.90 -19.95 5.41
CA LEU A 225 -21.06 -20.26 4.25
C LEU A 225 -20.28 -19.03 3.84
N THR A 226 -19.27 -19.18 3.02
CA THR A 226 -18.58 -18.01 2.41
C THR A 226 -19.62 -17.14 1.70
N GLY A 227 -19.71 -15.87 2.10
CA GLY A 227 -20.68 -14.92 1.55
C GLY A 227 -22.13 -15.11 1.99
N MET A 228 -22.41 -15.95 3.00
CA MET A 228 -23.74 -16.16 3.56
C MET A 228 -23.70 -16.05 5.08
N TYR A 229 -24.45 -15.12 5.65
CA TYR A 229 -24.49 -14.85 7.08
C TYR A 229 -25.92 -14.99 7.60
N VAL A 230 -26.06 -15.64 8.74
CA VAL A 230 -27.31 -15.71 9.51
C VAL A 230 -27.19 -14.75 10.67
N VAL A 231 -28.19 -13.89 10.82
CA VAL A 231 -28.23 -12.86 11.86
C VAL A 231 -29.44 -13.08 12.75
N GLY A 232 -29.21 -13.05 14.06
CA GLY A 232 -30.25 -13.03 15.06
C GLY A 232 -30.08 -11.83 15.97
N ALA A 233 -31.14 -11.13 16.31
CA ALA A 233 -31.12 -10.04 17.27
C ALA A 233 -32.30 -10.13 18.23
N ILE A 234 -32.09 -9.68 19.45
CA ILE A 234 -33.13 -9.46 20.45
C ILE A 234 -33.02 -8.03 20.96
N GLU A 235 -34.17 -7.36 21.10
CA GLU A 235 -34.22 -6.01 21.60
C GLU A 235 -35.31 -5.93 22.69
N SER A 236 -35.02 -5.25 23.78
CA SER A 236 -35.97 -4.91 24.82
C SER A 236 -36.12 -3.40 24.87
N ARG A 237 -37.34 -2.91 24.67
CA ARG A 237 -37.67 -1.48 24.61
C ARG A 237 -38.59 -1.08 25.73
N ALA A 238 -38.40 0.10 26.26
CA ALA A 238 -39.32 0.73 27.17
C ALA A 238 -40.52 1.33 26.41
N LEU A 239 -41.72 1.15 26.88
CA LEU A 239 -42.94 1.72 26.35
C LEU A 239 -43.71 2.42 27.47
N HIS A 240 -44.28 3.54 27.16
CA HIS A 240 -45.23 4.24 28.03
C HIS A 240 -46.66 3.97 27.56
N GLU A 241 -47.46 3.30 28.39
CA GLU A 241 -48.85 3.03 28.15
C GLU A 241 -49.73 4.04 28.92
N ILE A 242 -50.66 4.69 28.24
CA ILE A 242 -51.69 5.50 28.88
C ILE A 242 -52.98 4.72 28.82
N ASP A 243 -53.50 4.33 29.98
CA ASP A 243 -54.80 3.76 30.12
C ASP A 243 -55.82 4.87 30.42
N ASP A 244 -56.58 5.27 29.38
CA ASP A 244 -57.64 6.24 29.49
C ASP A 244 -58.91 5.55 29.97
N SER A 245 -59.12 5.52 31.27
CA SER A 245 -60.33 5.06 31.85
C SER A 245 -61.31 6.23 32.14
N PRO A 246 -62.60 5.99 32.22
CA PRO A 246 -63.53 7.04 32.63
C PRO A 246 -63.30 7.65 34.01
N MET A 247 -62.39 7.07 34.79
CA MET A 247 -62.00 7.51 36.12
C MET A 247 -60.67 8.27 36.20
N GLY A 248 -59.97 8.45 35.06
CA GLY A 248 -58.71 9.15 34.99
C GLY A 248 -57.71 8.40 34.10
N SER A 249 -56.73 9.13 33.55
CA SER A 249 -55.61 8.61 32.77
C SER A 249 -54.53 8.14 33.75
N THR A 250 -54.11 6.86 33.64
CA THR A 250 -52.95 6.34 34.38
C THR A 250 -51.84 6.01 33.39
N ASP A 251 -50.63 6.48 33.69
CA ASP A 251 -49.42 6.26 32.92
C ASP A 251 -48.68 5.04 33.50
N HIS A 252 -48.41 4.04 32.69
CA HIS A 252 -47.72 2.82 33.09
C HIS A 252 -46.49 2.57 32.20
N ASP A 253 -45.35 2.33 32.81
CA ASP A 253 -44.14 1.89 32.12
C ASP A 253 -44.20 0.39 31.87
N THR A 254 -44.12 -0.03 30.60
CA THR A 254 -44.08 -1.44 30.19
C THR A 254 -42.88 -1.71 29.31
N ARG A 255 -42.66 -2.94 28.96
CA ARG A 255 -41.56 -3.36 28.07
C ARG A 255 -42.09 -4.28 26.99
N GLU A 256 -41.59 -4.05 25.78
CA GLU A 256 -41.73 -5.00 24.68
C GLU A 256 -40.43 -5.72 24.41
N ALA A 257 -40.51 -6.91 23.84
CA ALA A 257 -39.36 -7.64 23.33
C ALA A 257 -39.55 -7.89 21.84
N ARG A 258 -38.51 -7.58 21.07
CA ARG A 258 -38.44 -7.86 19.64
C ARG A 258 -37.41 -8.90 19.36
N VAL A 259 -37.71 -9.80 18.44
CA VAL A 259 -36.74 -10.83 17.96
C VAL A 259 -36.69 -10.72 16.45
N THR A 260 -35.49 -10.50 15.94
CA THR A 260 -35.22 -10.42 14.49
C THR A 260 -34.39 -11.59 14.06
N LEU A 261 -34.77 -12.22 12.96
CA LEU A 261 -33.98 -13.22 12.26
C LEU A 261 -33.74 -12.76 10.84
N GLY A 262 -32.52 -12.87 10.36
CA GLY A 262 -32.12 -12.41 9.03
C GLY A 262 -31.13 -13.31 8.34
N LEU A 263 -31.11 -13.17 7.03
CA LEU A 263 -30.17 -13.79 6.12
C LEU A 263 -29.55 -12.72 5.24
N GLU A 264 -28.21 -12.67 5.22
CA GLU A 264 -27.44 -11.80 4.34
C GLU A 264 -26.66 -12.66 3.35
N ILE A 265 -26.68 -12.30 2.07
CA ILE A 265 -25.99 -13.00 0.98
C ILE A 265 -25.20 -12.02 0.15
N SER A 266 -23.90 -12.29 -0.02
CA SER A 266 -22.99 -11.59 -0.94
C SER A 266 -22.91 -12.33 -2.27
N LEU A 267 -23.17 -11.62 -3.36
CA LEU A 267 -23.17 -12.13 -4.74
C LEU A 267 -22.08 -11.44 -5.58
N GLY A 268 -20.90 -11.22 -5.02
CA GLY A 268 -19.85 -10.40 -5.62
C GLY A 268 -19.98 -8.93 -5.20
N SER A 269 -19.99 -8.00 -6.13
CA SER A 269 -20.17 -6.57 -5.82
C SER A 269 -21.56 -6.24 -5.25
N THR A 270 -22.52 -7.15 -5.37
CA THR A 270 -23.89 -6.97 -4.90
C THR A 270 -24.12 -7.82 -3.64
N GLY A 271 -24.75 -7.22 -2.63
CA GLY A 271 -25.24 -7.90 -1.43
C GLY A 271 -26.76 -7.73 -1.31
N ILE A 272 -27.44 -8.77 -0.83
CA ILE A 272 -28.86 -8.72 -0.50
C ILE A 272 -29.06 -9.27 0.91
N ALA A 273 -30.05 -8.72 1.63
CA ALA A 273 -30.44 -9.25 2.93
C ALA A 273 -31.96 -9.15 3.11
N ALA A 274 -32.47 -10.05 3.91
CA ALA A 274 -33.86 -10.04 4.35
C ALA A 274 -33.94 -10.39 5.85
N TYR A 275 -34.71 -9.63 6.58
CA TYR A 275 -34.93 -9.81 8.01
C TYR A 275 -36.43 -9.89 8.30
N VAL A 276 -36.79 -10.68 9.27
CA VAL A 276 -38.16 -10.80 9.79
C VAL A 276 -38.13 -10.53 11.28
N THR A 277 -38.99 -9.61 11.73
CA THR A 277 -39.05 -9.19 13.12
C THR A 277 -40.39 -9.60 13.72
N GLY A 278 -40.32 -10.36 14.78
CA GLY A 278 -41.48 -10.65 15.66
C GLY A 278 -41.43 -9.79 16.92
N GLN A 279 -42.58 -9.48 17.45
CA GLN A 279 -42.73 -8.67 18.65
C GLN A 279 -43.56 -9.45 19.69
N ARG A 280 -43.16 -9.32 20.95
CA ARG A 280 -43.97 -9.72 22.10
C ARG A 280 -44.35 -8.47 22.87
N GLY A 281 -45.63 -8.12 22.76
CA GLY A 281 -46.19 -6.95 23.41
C GLY A 281 -46.38 -7.10 24.94
N PRO A 282 -46.77 -6.03 25.61
CA PRO A 282 -47.06 -6.01 27.06
C PRO A 282 -48.14 -7.01 27.48
N ASP A 283 -49.09 -7.30 26.62
CA ASP A 283 -50.14 -8.31 26.81
C ASP A 283 -49.65 -9.76 26.71
N HIS A 284 -48.34 -9.96 26.53
CA HIS A 284 -47.66 -11.25 26.34
C HIS A 284 -48.08 -12.00 25.06
N THR A 285 -48.77 -11.35 24.12
CA THR A 285 -49.05 -11.92 22.80
C THR A 285 -47.86 -11.77 21.87
N ASN A 286 -47.69 -12.73 20.96
CA ASN A 286 -46.62 -12.69 19.98
C ASN A 286 -47.22 -12.33 18.60
N HIS A 287 -46.63 -11.33 17.95
CA HIS A 287 -47.07 -10.87 16.64
C HIS A 287 -45.91 -10.85 15.67
N LEU A 288 -46.16 -11.04 14.39
CA LEU A 288 -45.23 -10.66 13.33
C LEU A 288 -45.29 -9.16 13.17
N LEU A 289 -44.20 -8.47 13.48
CA LEU A 289 -44.14 -7.01 13.36
C LEU A 289 -43.92 -6.58 11.92
N GLY A 290 -42.91 -7.18 11.25
CA GLY A 290 -42.59 -6.75 9.89
C GLY A 290 -41.41 -7.46 9.28
N SER A 291 -40.98 -6.92 8.16
CA SER A 291 -39.83 -7.41 7.44
C SER A 291 -39.01 -6.26 6.87
N THR A 292 -37.69 -6.42 6.86
CA THR A 292 -36.72 -5.46 6.27
C THR A 292 -35.95 -6.14 5.14
N TYR A 293 -35.88 -5.46 4.01
CA TYR A 293 -35.10 -5.89 2.84
C TYR A 293 -33.99 -4.91 2.57
N LEU A 294 -32.80 -5.44 2.25
CA LEU A 294 -31.63 -4.65 1.93
C LEU A 294 -31.02 -5.14 0.63
N ALA A 295 -30.66 -4.21 -0.24
CA ALA A 295 -29.80 -4.46 -1.39
C ALA A 295 -28.65 -3.47 -1.37
N LYS A 296 -27.43 -3.93 -1.62
CA LYS A 296 -26.25 -3.06 -1.65
C LYS A 296 -25.29 -3.41 -2.78
N VAL A 297 -24.60 -2.42 -3.29
CA VAL A 297 -23.52 -2.55 -4.26
C VAL A 297 -22.28 -1.89 -3.67
N SER A 298 -21.17 -2.64 -3.57
CA SER A 298 -19.93 -2.20 -2.96
C SER A 298 -18.74 -2.43 -3.92
N ALA A 299 -17.81 -1.48 -3.93
CA ALA A 299 -16.55 -1.64 -4.65
C ALA A 299 -15.62 -2.66 -3.98
N THR A 300 -15.71 -2.82 -2.66
CA THR A 300 -14.96 -3.81 -1.87
C THR A 300 -15.92 -4.75 -1.13
N PRO A 301 -16.58 -5.67 -1.85
CA PRO A 301 -17.55 -6.56 -1.25
C PRO A 301 -16.90 -7.60 -0.34
N PRO A 302 -17.64 -8.16 0.63
CA PRO A 302 -17.21 -9.38 1.31
C PRO A 302 -17.09 -10.55 0.31
N PRO A 303 -16.39 -11.64 0.69
CA PRO A 303 -16.35 -12.84 -0.13
C PRO A 303 -17.74 -13.29 -0.55
N ALA A 304 -17.91 -13.65 -1.82
CA ALA A 304 -19.22 -14.00 -2.40
C ALA A 304 -19.62 -15.46 -2.15
N LEU A 305 -20.93 -15.71 -2.02
CA LEU A 305 -21.50 -17.07 -1.99
C LEU A 305 -21.30 -17.78 -3.33
N ILE A 306 -21.44 -17.06 -4.44
CA ILE A 306 -21.09 -17.54 -5.76
C ILE A 306 -19.59 -17.29 -5.93
N PRO A 307 -18.76 -18.32 -6.10
CA PRO A 307 -17.33 -18.14 -6.30
C PRO A 307 -17.07 -17.21 -7.47
N THR A 308 -16.01 -16.42 -7.38
CA THR A 308 -15.51 -15.66 -8.54
C THR A 308 -15.24 -16.66 -9.66
N PRO A 309 -15.74 -16.41 -10.88
CA PRO A 309 -15.46 -17.31 -11.99
C PRO A 309 -13.96 -17.39 -12.23
N ASP A 310 -13.52 -18.54 -12.66
CA ASP A 310 -12.14 -18.72 -13.12
C ASP A 310 -11.82 -17.65 -14.17
N HIS A 311 -10.65 -17.02 -14.06
CA HIS A 311 -10.26 -15.89 -14.88
C HIS A 311 -8.76 -15.88 -15.18
N ILE A 312 -8.37 -14.98 -16.09
CA ILE A 312 -6.99 -14.73 -16.48
C ILE A 312 -6.61 -13.33 -15.98
N GLU A 313 -5.46 -13.23 -15.32
CA GLU A 313 -4.89 -11.95 -14.94
C GLU A 313 -4.04 -11.37 -16.07
N ARG A 314 -4.15 -10.07 -16.29
CA ARG A 314 -3.26 -9.30 -17.16
C ARG A 314 -2.32 -8.46 -16.32
N VAL A 315 -1.01 -8.65 -16.50
CA VAL A 315 0.05 -7.85 -15.88
C VAL A 315 0.76 -7.12 -17.00
N GLU A 316 0.78 -5.80 -16.92
CA GLU A 316 1.46 -4.94 -17.89
C GLU A 316 2.77 -4.44 -17.29
N LEU A 317 3.85 -4.64 -18.00
CA LEU A 317 5.17 -4.14 -17.66
C LEU A 317 5.49 -2.98 -18.59
N SER A 318 5.36 -1.75 -18.09
CA SER A 318 5.54 -0.52 -18.86
C SER A 318 6.29 0.55 -18.07
N GLY A 319 6.97 1.46 -18.76
CA GLY A 319 7.67 2.57 -18.16
C GLY A 319 8.81 2.18 -17.24
N ASP A 320 9.22 3.09 -16.36
CA ASP A 320 10.28 2.84 -15.38
C ASP A 320 9.76 2.03 -14.18
N LEU A 321 10.34 0.84 -14.00
CA LEU A 321 10.03 -0.05 -12.88
C LEU A 321 10.75 0.40 -11.61
N GLU A 322 10.41 1.61 -11.15
CA GLU A 322 10.90 2.14 -9.89
C GLU A 322 10.60 1.20 -8.71
N LEU A 323 11.35 1.36 -7.64
CA LEU A 323 11.32 0.46 -6.49
C LEU A 323 9.91 0.25 -5.86
N ARG A 324 9.08 1.29 -5.83
CA ARG A 324 7.68 1.18 -5.34
C ARG A 324 6.76 0.49 -6.35
N ALA A 325 6.89 0.79 -7.63
CA ALA A 325 6.14 0.12 -8.68
C ALA A 325 6.50 -1.38 -8.72
N LEU A 326 7.79 -1.71 -8.63
CA LEU A 326 8.25 -3.08 -8.50
C LEU A 326 7.63 -3.79 -7.29
N THR A 327 7.58 -3.12 -6.12
CA THR A 327 6.94 -3.67 -4.92
C THR A 327 5.49 -4.09 -5.21
N GLN A 328 4.71 -3.23 -5.86
CA GLN A 328 3.32 -3.53 -6.20
C GLN A 328 3.21 -4.71 -7.18
N ILE A 329 4.08 -4.75 -8.20
CA ILE A 329 4.07 -5.84 -9.20
C ILE A 329 4.40 -7.20 -8.54
N VAL A 330 5.46 -7.28 -7.74
CA VAL A 330 5.88 -8.56 -7.15
C VAL A 330 4.89 -9.07 -6.10
N VAL A 331 4.33 -8.16 -5.29
CA VAL A 331 3.27 -8.50 -4.33
C VAL A 331 2.01 -8.97 -5.06
N ARG A 332 1.62 -8.31 -6.16
CA ARG A 332 0.48 -8.73 -6.99
C ARG A 332 0.73 -10.10 -7.61
N LEU A 333 1.89 -10.36 -8.21
CA LEU A 333 2.22 -11.66 -8.79
C LEU A 333 2.18 -12.79 -7.73
N ARG A 334 2.65 -12.53 -6.51
CA ARG A 334 2.56 -13.47 -5.39
C ARG A 334 1.10 -13.73 -5.01
N SER A 335 0.26 -12.71 -4.97
CA SER A 335 -1.17 -12.86 -4.69
C SER A 335 -1.88 -13.67 -5.79
N ILE A 336 -1.54 -13.44 -7.06
CA ILE A 336 -2.01 -14.21 -8.21
C ILE A 336 -1.62 -15.68 -8.08
N ALA A 337 -0.40 -15.99 -7.66
CA ALA A 337 0.04 -17.36 -7.42
C ALA A 337 -0.83 -18.08 -6.36
N GLN A 338 -1.30 -17.36 -5.36
CA GLN A 338 -2.11 -17.89 -4.26
C GLN A 338 -3.62 -17.94 -4.54
N ASP A 339 -4.14 -17.17 -5.52
CA ASP A 339 -5.59 -17.14 -5.82
C ASP A 339 -6.03 -18.36 -6.63
N PRO A 340 -6.87 -19.28 -6.10
CA PRO A 340 -7.28 -20.49 -6.79
C PRO A 340 -8.15 -20.24 -8.03
N THR A 341 -8.73 -19.05 -8.17
CA THR A 341 -9.61 -18.70 -9.29
C THR A 341 -8.85 -18.20 -10.53
N VAL A 342 -7.57 -17.84 -10.38
CA VAL A 342 -6.70 -17.48 -11.50
C VAL A 342 -6.21 -18.75 -12.21
N LYS A 343 -6.50 -18.87 -13.50
CA LYS A 343 -6.07 -20.01 -14.38
C LYS A 343 -4.79 -19.72 -15.12
N GLY A 344 -4.51 -18.47 -15.39
CA GLY A 344 -3.29 -18.04 -16.07
C GLY A 344 -3.05 -16.57 -15.96
N VAL A 345 -1.85 -16.17 -16.35
CA VAL A 345 -1.39 -14.78 -16.38
C VAL A 345 -0.89 -14.46 -17.79
N VAL A 346 -1.30 -13.32 -18.31
CA VAL A 346 -0.74 -12.74 -19.53
C VAL A 346 0.12 -11.55 -19.14
N VAL A 347 1.43 -11.66 -19.35
CA VAL A 347 2.37 -10.57 -19.17
C VAL A 347 2.54 -9.84 -20.49
N VAL A 348 2.21 -8.56 -20.50
CA VAL A 348 2.34 -7.69 -21.67
C VAL A 348 3.53 -6.75 -21.45
N PHE A 349 4.45 -6.75 -22.40
CA PHE A 349 5.64 -5.89 -22.36
C PHE A 349 5.41 -4.67 -23.24
N ASP A 350 5.49 -3.50 -22.62
CA ASP A 350 5.28 -2.20 -23.28
C ASP A 350 6.38 -1.21 -22.86
N GLY A 351 7.62 -1.52 -23.27
CA GLY A 351 8.77 -0.64 -23.05
C GLY A 351 9.20 -0.50 -21.58
N ALA A 352 9.04 -1.53 -20.78
CA ALA A 352 9.47 -1.49 -19.39
C ALA A 352 10.99 -1.33 -19.28
N THR A 353 11.43 -0.40 -18.41
CA THR A 353 12.84 -0.21 -18.06
C THR A 353 13.06 -0.62 -16.61
N GLY A 354 14.20 -1.25 -16.33
CA GLY A 354 14.54 -1.70 -14.98
C GLY A 354 15.92 -2.37 -14.98
N GLY A 355 16.57 -2.43 -13.82
CA GLY A 355 17.83 -3.13 -13.67
C GLY A 355 17.66 -4.66 -13.66
N TRP A 356 18.76 -5.39 -13.75
CA TRP A 356 18.74 -6.84 -13.89
C TRP A 356 18.15 -7.56 -12.68
N ALA A 357 18.39 -7.08 -11.46
CA ALA A 357 17.81 -7.68 -10.27
C ALA A 357 16.29 -7.47 -10.19
N THR A 358 15.78 -6.29 -10.61
CA THR A 358 14.34 -6.04 -10.78
C THR A 358 13.72 -7.11 -11.69
N LEU A 359 14.36 -7.38 -12.84
CA LEU A 359 13.88 -8.36 -13.80
C LEU A 359 13.98 -9.81 -13.26
N GLN A 360 15.01 -10.12 -12.48
CA GLN A 360 15.11 -11.41 -11.79
C GLN A 360 13.98 -11.60 -10.78
N GLU A 361 13.66 -10.58 -10.00
CA GLU A 361 12.60 -10.64 -9.00
C GLU A 361 11.23 -10.85 -9.65
N ILE A 362 10.90 -10.10 -10.71
CA ILE A 362 9.67 -10.32 -11.48
C ILE A 362 9.64 -11.74 -12.06
N ARG A 363 10.75 -12.17 -12.64
CA ARG A 363 10.89 -13.51 -13.22
C ARG A 363 10.69 -14.61 -12.17
N ALA A 364 11.23 -14.45 -10.97
CA ALA A 364 11.05 -15.39 -9.86
C ALA A 364 9.58 -15.53 -9.46
N GLU A 365 8.84 -14.42 -9.40
CA GLU A 365 7.41 -14.43 -9.10
C GLU A 365 6.58 -15.08 -10.22
N LEU A 366 6.94 -14.90 -11.49
CA LEU A 366 6.30 -15.61 -12.60
C LEU A 366 6.56 -17.14 -12.51
N LEU A 367 7.74 -17.56 -12.10
CA LEU A 367 8.04 -18.97 -11.84
C LEU A 367 7.24 -19.50 -10.63
N ALA A 368 6.99 -18.68 -9.60
CA ALA A 368 6.10 -19.03 -8.49
C ALA A 368 4.65 -19.22 -8.95
N VAL A 369 4.16 -18.40 -9.89
CA VAL A 369 2.86 -18.58 -10.54
C VAL A 369 2.79 -19.93 -11.27
N LYS A 370 3.84 -20.29 -12.02
CA LYS A 370 3.94 -21.60 -12.68
C LYS A 370 4.00 -22.75 -11.68
N ALA A 371 4.75 -22.59 -10.59
CA ALA A 371 4.82 -23.61 -9.53
C ALA A 371 3.47 -23.84 -8.84
N ALA A 372 2.59 -22.84 -8.85
CA ALA A 372 1.18 -22.95 -8.43
C ALA A 372 0.26 -23.58 -9.50
N HIS A 373 0.82 -24.24 -10.54
CA HIS A 373 0.11 -24.89 -11.65
C HIS A 373 -0.75 -23.95 -12.51
N LYS A 374 -0.39 -22.66 -12.58
CA LYS A 374 -1.03 -21.68 -13.43
C LYS A 374 -0.19 -21.42 -14.67
N LYS A 375 -0.85 -21.16 -15.80
CA LYS A 375 -0.16 -20.88 -17.06
C LYS A 375 0.30 -19.44 -17.13
N VAL A 376 1.51 -19.23 -17.62
CA VAL A 376 2.09 -17.89 -17.84
C VAL A 376 2.32 -17.70 -19.33
N PHE A 377 1.75 -16.64 -19.88
CA PHE A 377 1.88 -16.24 -21.27
C PHE A 377 2.58 -14.89 -21.33
N ALA A 378 3.53 -14.74 -22.23
CA ALA A 378 4.19 -13.47 -22.53
C ALA A 378 3.73 -12.97 -23.90
N TYR A 379 3.41 -11.68 -23.97
CA TYR A 379 3.10 -11.01 -25.24
C TYR A 379 3.89 -9.70 -25.33
N MET A 380 4.50 -9.45 -26.48
CA MET A 380 5.20 -8.24 -26.80
C MET A 380 5.02 -7.82 -28.25
N VAL A 381 4.93 -6.52 -28.50
CA VAL A 381 4.98 -5.98 -29.87
C VAL A 381 6.42 -6.02 -30.36
N SER A 382 7.32 -5.45 -29.57
CA SER A 382 8.77 -5.57 -29.77
C SER A 382 9.41 -5.83 -28.43
N GLY A 383 10.51 -6.56 -28.39
CA GLY A 383 11.20 -6.91 -27.17
C GLY A 383 12.70 -6.64 -27.24
N THR A 384 13.28 -6.32 -26.11
CA THR A 384 14.73 -6.22 -25.88
C THR A 384 15.25 -7.48 -25.20
N GLY A 385 16.56 -7.56 -24.98
CA GLY A 385 17.16 -8.62 -24.17
C GLY A 385 16.66 -8.65 -22.73
N ARG A 386 16.23 -7.51 -22.18
CA ARG A 386 15.63 -7.38 -20.85
C ARG A 386 14.20 -7.95 -20.82
N ASP A 387 13.36 -7.55 -21.75
CA ASP A 387 12.01 -8.09 -21.87
C ASP A 387 12.02 -9.59 -22.07
N TYR A 388 12.94 -10.06 -22.93
CA TYR A 388 13.07 -11.48 -23.24
C TYR A 388 13.57 -12.31 -22.03
N PHE A 389 14.40 -11.72 -21.18
CA PHE A 389 14.83 -12.36 -19.94
C PHE A 389 13.64 -12.70 -19.04
N VAL A 390 12.72 -11.77 -18.86
CA VAL A 390 11.49 -11.98 -18.08
C VAL A 390 10.53 -12.91 -18.83
N ALA A 391 10.32 -12.66 -20.13
CA ALA A 391 9.43 -13.45 -20.97
C ALA A 391 9.83 -14.92 -21.04
N SER A 392 11.13 -15.22 -20.91
CA SER A 392 11.64 -16.60 -20.88
C SER A 392 11.14 -17.43 -19.71
N ALA A 393 10.55 -16.82 -18.67
CA ALA A 393 9.85 -17.54 -17.59
C ALA A 393 8.49 -18.08 -18.01
N ALA A 394 7.87 -17.54 -19.07
CA ALA A 394 6.54 -17.94 -19.53
C ALA A 394 6.50 -19.37 -20.06
N ASP A 395 5.31 -19.96 -20.10
CA ASP A 395 5.06 -21.23 -20.79
C ASP A 395 5.04 -21.04 -22.31
N GLN A 396 4.59 -19.86 -22.76
CA GLN A 396 4.48 -19.49 -24.17
C GLN A 396 4.84 -18.00 -24.34
N ILE A 397 5.61 -17.72 -25.38
CA ILE A 397 6.02 -16.37 -25.77
C ILE A 397 5.44 -16.06 -27.14
N TYR A 398 4.63 -15.02 -27.22
CA TYR A 398 4.03 -14.52 -28.46
C TYR A 398 4.58 -13.14 -28.80
N LEU A 399 4.88 -12.96 -30.09
CA LEU A 399 5.33 -11.70 -30.65
C LEU A 399 4.34 -11.17 -31.68
N ASP A 400 4.13 -9.85 -31.70
CA ASP A 400 3.30 -9.21 -32.72
C ASP A 400 3.96 -9.29 -34.12
N PRO A 401 3.21 -9.54 -35.21
CA PRO A 401 3.74 -9.58 -36.57
C PRO A 401 4.41 -8.27 -37.03
N ALA A 402 4.03 -7.13 -36.45
CA ALA A 402 4.59 -5.82 -36.78
C ALA A 402 5.92 -5.52 -36.06
N GLY A 403 6.32 -6.38 -35.11
CA GLY A 403 7.45 -6.12 -34.22
C GLY A 403 8.71 -6.93 -34.54
N GLY A 404 9.53 -7.09 -33.51
CA GLY A 404 10.77 -7.85 -33.57
C GLY A 404 11.40 -8.02 -32.19
N LEU A 405 12.51 -8.74 -32.16
CA LEU A 405 13.26 -9.00 -30.95
C LEU A 405 14.71 -8.49 -31.10
N ARG A 406 15.03 -7.47 -30.36
CA ARG A 406 16.39 -6.93 -30.29
C ARG A 406 17.20 -7.70 -29.27
N LEU A 407 17.69 -8.85 -29.66
CA LEU A 407 18.53 -9.72 -28.86
C LEU A 407 19.98 -9.60 -29.37
N VAL A 408 20.73 -8.63 -28.83
CA VAL A 408 22.05 -8.21 -29.34
C VAL A 408 23.16 -8.25 -28.28
N GLY A 409 22.87 -8.81 -27.09
CA GLY A 409 23.81 -8.92 -25.99
C GLY A 409 23.72 -7.78 -24.99
N MET A 410 24.77 -7.63 -24.18
CA MET A 410 24.90 -6.58 -23.18
C MET A 410 26.08 -5.66 -23.52
N ALA A 411 25.92 -4.38 -23.26
CA ALA A 411 27.01 -3.42 -23.36
C ALA A 411 26.99 -2.48 -22.15
N GLY A 412 28.15 -2.12 -21.63
CA GLY A 412 28.34 -1.14 -20.58
C GLY A 412 29.23 0.00 -21.08
N THR A 413 28.84 1.23 -20.78
CA THR A 413 29.61 2.42 -21.15
C THR A 413 30.05 3.16 -19.89
N SER A 414 31.32 3.53 -19.82
CA SER A 414 31.90 4.33 -18.73
C SER A 414 32.48 5.61 -19.31
N PHE A 415 32.23 6.74 -18.66
CA PHE A 415 32.77 8.03 -19.09
C PHE A 415 33.95 8.44 -18.22
N TYR A 416 34.97 9.04 -18.85
CA TYR A 416 36.16 9.58 -18.19
C TYR A 416 36.34 11.04 -18.63
N PHE A 417 36.20 11.96 -17.65
CA PHE A 417 36.14 13.40 -17.91
C PHE A 417 37.50 14.12 -17.75
N LYS A 418 38.59 13.40 -17.38
CA LYS A 418 39.89 14.02 -17.15
C LYS A 418 40.33 14.93 -18.31
N GLY A 419 40.24 14.47 -19.56
CA GLY A 419 40.62 15.26 -20.72
C GLY A 419 39.81 16.56 -20.89
N ALA A 420 38.50 16.51 -20.57
CA ALA A 420 37.63 17.69 -20.59
C ALA A 420 38.03 18.66 -19.47
N PHE A 421 38.32 18.18 -18.29
CA PHE A 421 38.77 18.99 -17.15
C PHE A 421 40.13 19.62 -17.41
N ASP A 422 41.09 18.90 -17.98
CA ASP A 422 42.40 19.42 -18.34
C ASP A 422 42.26 20.57 -19.38
N MET A 423 41.32 20.41 -20.36
CA MET A 423 41.06 21.43 -21.39
C MET A 423 40.52 22.73 -20.78
N ILE A 424 39.60 22.64 -19.82
CA ILE A 424 39.01 23.84 -19.20
C ILE A 424 39.84 24.37 -18.02
N GLY A 425 40.88 23.66 -17.57
CA GLY A 425 41.75 24.04 -16.44
C GLY A 425 41.17 23.77 -15.08
N VAL A 426 40.39 22.69 -14.98
CA VAL A 426 39.88 22.12 -13.71
C VAL A 426 40.77 20.93 -13.32
N THR A 427 41.22 20.87 -12.09
CA THR A 427 42.00 19.74 -11.59
C THR A 427 41.27 18.97 -10.50
N PRO A 428 40.76 17.76 -10.80
CA PRO A 428 40.16 16.90 -9.78
C PRO A 428 41.22 16.44 -8.78
N GLN A 429 40.92 16.60 -7.50
CA GLN A 429 41.81 16.21 -6.39
C GLN A 429 41.04 15.32 -5.44
N PHE A 430 41.13 14.00 -5.67
CA PHE A 430 40.41 12.98 -4.87
C PHE A 430 41.40 12.03 -4.24
N GLU A 431 41.16 11.70 -2.97
CA GLU A 431 41.85 10.65 -2.23
C GLU A 431 40.85 9.51 -1.95
N LYS A 432 41.31 8.28 -1.97
CA LYS A 432 40.52 7.08 -1.77
C LYS A 432 41.17 6.08 -0.84
N ILE A 433 40.36 5.27 -0.15
CA ILE A 433 40.83 4.09 0.58
C ILE A 433 40.29 2.84 -0.12
N GLY A 434 41.22 1.98 -0.51
CA GLY A 434 40.96 0.75 -1.25
C GLY A 434 41.31 0.86 -2.74
N GLU A 435 42.08 -0.12 -3.23
CA GLU A 435 42.58 -0.16 -4.61
C GLU A 435 41.45 -0.32 -5.65
N TYR A 436 40.35 -0.97 -5.28
CA TYR A 436 39.18 -1.18 -6.15
C TYR A 436 38.19 -0.01 -6.11
N LYS A 437 38.38 1.01 -5.23
CA LYS A 437 37.48 2.16 -5.19
C LYS A 437 37.75 3.07 -6.39
N SER A 438 37.19 2.73 -7.54
CA SER A 438 37.40 3.39 -8.82
C SER A 438 36.41 4.54 -9.13
N ALA A 439 35.48 4.86 -8.23
CA ALA A 439 34.56 5.97 -8.45
C ALA A 439 35.21 7.32 -8.83
N PRO A 440 36.31 7.75 -8.19
CA PRO A 440 36.98 9.00 -8.58
C PRO A 440 37.70 8.92 -9.93
N GLU A 441 38.01 7.73 -10.47
CA GLU A 441 38.76 7.55 -11.71
C GLU A 441 38.08 8.21 -12.92
N MET A 442 36.75 8.27 -12.91
CA MET A 442 35.96 8.98 -13.93
C MET A 442 36.38 10.45 -14.05
N PHE A 443 36.90 11.07 -13.00
CA PHE A 443 37.36 12.45 -12.99
C PHE A 443 38.88 12.57 -13.11
N THR A 444 39.62 11.63 -12.54
CA THR A 444 41.10 11.73 -12.40
C THR A 444 41.89 10.99 -13.49
N GLU A 445 41.24 10.04 -14.18
CA GLU A 445 41.92 9.19 -15.16
C GLU A 445 41.33 9.40 -16.57
N ALA A 446 42.15 9.10 -17.60
CA ALA A 446 41.71 9.14 -19.00
C ALA A 446 41.01 7.85 -19.46
N GLY A 447 40.97 6.82 -18.60
CA GLY A 447 40.39 5.52 -18.80
C GLY A 447 40.52 4.69 -17.52
N PRO A 448 39.97 3.47 -17.48
CA PRO A 448 40.03 2.64 -16.28
C PRO A 448 41.47 2.24 -15.94
N THR A 449 41.78 2.24 -14.64
CA THR A 449 43.02 1.60 -14.19
C THR A 449 42.96 0.07 -14.44
N PRO A 450 44.11 -0.64 -14.54
CA PRO A 450 44.10 -2.09 -14.76
C PRO A 450 43.33 -2.88 -13.69
N ILE A 451 43.27 -2.37 -12.45
CA ILE A 451 42.50 -2.96 -11.35
C ILE A 451 41.00 -2.73 -11.58
N ALA A 452 40.61 -1.50 -11.89
CA ALA A 452 39.22 -1.17 -12.19
C ALA A 452 38.71 -1.93 -13.42
N ALA A 453 39.49 -1.99 -14.50
CA ALA A 453 39.15 -2.74 -15.71
C ALA A 453 38.84 -4.21 -15.41
N ARG A 454 39.74 -4.89 -14.65
CA ARG A 454 39.53 -6.28 -14.26
C ARG A 454 38.26 -6.47 -13.43
N MET A 455 38.03 -5.63 -12.44
CA MET A 455 36.83 -5.69 -11.62
C MET A 455 35.56 -5.50 -12.47
N HIS A 456 35.59 -4.60 -13.44
CA HIS A 456 34.46 -4.36 -14.35
C HIS A 456 34.19 -5.61 -15.23
N GLU A 457 35.24 -6.19 -15.81
CA GLU A 457 35.12 -7.41 -16.61
C GLU A 457 34.56 -8.58 -15.78
N GLU A 458 35.10 -8.82 -14.58
CA GLU A 458 34.61 -9.89 -13.68
C GLU A 458 33.14 -9.72 -13.32
N LEU A 459 32.69 -8.49 -13.04
CA LEU A 459 31.29 -8.20 -12.77
C LEU A 459 30.43 -8.42 -14.02
N PHE A 460 30.87 -7.89 -15.16
CA PHE A 460 30.16 -7.98 -16.42
C PHE A 460 30.01 -9.42 -16.89
N ASP A 461 31.09 -10.20 -16.81
CA ASP A 461 31.08 -11.64 -17.08
C ASP A 461 30.08 -12.38 -16.18
N SER A 462 30.02 -12.05 -14.87
CA SER A 462 29.06 -12.64 -13.95
C SER A 462 27.61 -12.35 -14.38
N LEU A 463 27.30 -11.10 -14.72
CA LEU A 463 25.94 -10.73 -15.17
C LEU A 463 25.57 -11.41 -16.49
N TRP A 464 26.52 -11.43 -17.45
CA TRP A 464 26.29 -12.05 -18.74
C TRP A 464 26.08 -13.56 -18.67
N GLN A 465 26.92 -14.26 -17.90
CA GLN A 465 26.79 -15.72 -17.71
C GLN A 465 25.47 -16.10 -17.03
N GLN A 466 25.00 -15.31 -16.09
CA GLN A 466 23.72 -15.52 -15.43
C GLN A 466 22.55 -15.33 -16.42
N TRP A 467 22.59 -14.25 -17.21
CA TRP A 467 21.60 -14.03 -18.24
C TRP A 467 21.58 -15.19 -19.26
N LEU A 468 22.73 -15.53 -19.78
CA LEU A 468 22.90 -16.55 -20.81
C LEU A 468 22.42 -17.94 -20.32
N SER A 469 22.87 -18.35 -19.14
CA SER A 469 22.48 -19.65 -18.56
C SER A 469 21.00 -19.72 -18.25
N THR A 470 20.42 -18.62 -17.72
CA THR A 470 19.00 -18.53 -17.36
C THR A 470 18.11 -18.65 -18.59
N VAL A 471 18.38 -17.87 -19.63
CA VAL A 471 17.58 -17.87 -20.86
C VAL A 471 17.78 -19.17 -21.65
N ALA A 472 19.03 -19.67 -21.76
CA ALA A 472 19.34 -20.94 -22.43
C ALA A 472 18.56 -22.10 -21.79
N SER A 473 18.63 -22.21 -20.46
CA SER A 473 17.88 -23.23 -19.72
C SER A 473 16.36 -23.12 -19.94
N ALA A 474 15.81 -21.92 -19.92
CA ALA A 474 14.37 -21.70 -20.10
C ALA A 474 13.88 -22.05 -21.51
N ARG A 475 14.72 -21.91 -22.53
CA ARG A 475 14.40 -22.19 -23.94
C ARG A 475 14.99 -23.52 -24.44
N HIS A 476 15.47 -24.36 -23.53
CA HIS A 476 16.07 -25.68 -23.85
C HIS A 476 17.24 -25.59 -24.87
N LEU A 477 18.03 -24.53 -24.75
CA LEU A 477 19.25 -24.31 -25.53
C LEU A 477 20.49 -24.53 -24.67
N THR A 478 21.61 -24.77 -25.30
CA THR A 478 22.91 -24.63 -24.65
C THR A 478 23.32 -23.14 -24.59
N PRO A 479 24.14 -22.72 -23.64
CA PRO A 479 24.69 -21.37 -23.63
C PRO A 479 25.40 -20.97 -24.92
N ALA A 480 26.13 -21.90 -25.55
CA ALA A 480 26.81 -21.64 -26.82
C ALA A 480 25.85 -21.41 -27.99
N GLU A 481 24.75 -22.17 -28.06
CA GLU A 481 23.70 -21.95 -29.08
C GLU A 481 23.04 -20.60 -28.89
N LEU A 482 22.70 -20.24 -27.63
CA LEU A 482 22.09 -18.94 -27.35
C LEU A 482 23.07 -17.79 -27.65
N GLN A 483 24.38 -17.94 -27.33
CA GLN A 483 25.39 -16.94 -27.69
C GLN A 483 25.41 -16.72 -29.21
N ALA A 484 25.44 -17.79 -30.00
CA ALA A 484 25.44 -17.69 -31.46
C ALA A 484 24.13 -17.01 -31.99
N ILE A 485 22.99 -17.22 -31.32
CA ILE A 485 21.75 -16.54 -31.62
C ILE A 485 21.87 -15.05 -31.32
N VAL A 486 22.41 -14.68 -30.16
CA VAL A 486 22.59 -13.28 -29.78
C VAL A 486 23.53 -12.55 -30.74
N ASP A 487 24.62 -13.21 -31.14
CA ASP A 487 25.61 -12.65 -32.07
C ASP A 487 25.03 -12.45 -33.48
N ALA A 488 23.98 -13.18 -33.85
CA ALA A 488 23.29 -13.07 -35.14
C ALA A 488 22.11 -12.07 -35.12
N GLY A 489 21.69 -11.60 -33.95
CA GLY A 489 20.58 -10.62 -33.82
C GLY A 489 20.88 -9.23 -34.39
N PRO A 490 19.88 -8.33 -34.45
CA PRO A 490 18.49 -8.46 -34.03
C PRO A 490 17.61 -9.26 -35.00
N TYR A 491 16.37 -9.61 -34.57
CA TYR A 491 15.45 -10.44 -35.34
C TYR A 491 14.14 -9.72 -35.64
N THR A 492 13.67 -9.84 -36.85
CA THR A 492 12.31 -9.47 -37.28
C THR A 492 11.30 -10.55 -36.86
N ALA A 493 10.02 -10.19 -36.74
CA ALA A 493 8.96 -11.15 -36.47
C ALA A 493 8.88 -12.25 -37.55
N GLY A 494 9.18 -11.93 -38.84
CA GLY A 494 9.19 -12.90 -39.94
C GLY A 494 10.27 -13.97 -39.79
N GLU A 495 11.46 -13.61 -39.34
CA GLU A 495 12.55 -14.57 -39.04
C GLU A 495 12.21 -15.47 -37.85
N LEU A 496 11.61 -14.89 -36.82
CA LEU A 496 11.19 -15.61 -35.62
C LEU A 496 10.02 -16.57 -35.90
N ALA A 497 9.12 -16.23 -36.82
CA ALA A 497 8.05 -17.11 -37.26
C ALA A 497 8.58 -18.42 -37.89
N GLN A 498 9.80 -18.36 -38.47
CA GLN A 498 10.45 -19.52 -39.08
C GLN A 498 11.33 -20.30 -38.10
N ASN A 499 11.78 -19.64 -37.03
CA ASN A 499 12.64 -20.21 -35.99
C ASN A 499 11.98 -20.14 -34.62
N GLN A 500 11.23 -21.20 -34.28
CA GLN A 500 10.44 -21.25 -33.03
C GLN A 500 11.28 -21.47 -31.75
N LYS A 501 12.61 -21.42 -31.81
CA LYS A 501 13.45 -21.59 -30.61
C LYS A 501 13.32 -20.42 -29.62
N LEU A 502 13.09 -19.21 -30.13
CA LEU A 502 12.99 -18.00 -29.27
C LEU A 502 11.58 -17.64 -28.89
N VAL A 503 10.61 -17.82 -29.80
CA VAL A 503 9.19 -17.52 -29.58
C VAL A 503 8.34 -18.73 -29.94
N ASP A 504 7.19 -18.86 -29.30
CA ASP A 504 6.26 -19.97 -29.53
C ASP A 504 5.21 -19.64 -30.61
N GLY A 505 5.12 -18.35 -30.97
CA GLY A 505 4.26 -17.92 -32.06
C GLY A 505 4.39 -16.43 -32.38
N VAL A 506 4.08 -16.11 -33.65
CA VAL A 506 3.94 -14.71 -34.11
C VAL A 506 2.48 -14.50 -34.48
N ALA A 507 1.77 -13.68 -33.73
CA ALA A 507 0.34 -13.47 -33.90
C ALA A 507 -0.13 -12.13 -33.34
N SER A 508 -1.17 -11.54 -33.93
CA SER A 508 -1.82 -10.32 -33.42
C SER A 508 -2.56 -10.58 -32.09
N PRO A 509 -2.85 -9.54 -31.30
CA PRO A 509 -3.42 -9.67 -29.96
C PRO A 509 -4.71 -10.50 -29.91
N ASP A 510 -5.60 -10.35 -30.90
CA ASP A 510 -6.85 -11.09 -31.05
C ASP A 510 -6.61 -12.59 -31.23
N LYS A 511 -5.63 -12.95 -32.04
CA LYS A 511 -5.24 -14.37 -32.27
C LYS A 511 -4.54 -14.93 -31.04
N VAL A 512 -3.68 -14.16 -30.37
CA VAL A 512 -3.03 -14.58 -29.11
C VAL A 512 -4.09 -14.87 -28.05
N ALA A 513 -5.12 -14.03 -27.92
CA ALA A 513 -6.23 -14.31 -27.01
C ALA A 513 -6.92 -15.65 -27.31
N GLN A 514 -7.17 -15.96 -28.58
CA GLN A 514 -7.74 -17.24 -28.99
C GLN A 514 -6.81 -18.44 -28.69
N LEU A 515 -5.50 -18.29 -28.93
CA LEU A 515 -4.50 -19.31 -28.60
C LEU A 515 -4.45 -19.60 -27.11
N ILE A 516 -4.46 -18.56 -26.28
CA ILE A 516 -4.49 -18.68 -24.81
C ILE A 516 -5.75 -19.44 -24.37
N MET A 517 -6.94 -19.05 -24.85
CA MET A 517 -8.19 -19.73 -24.52
C MET A 517 -8.18 -21.20 -24.94
N THR A 518 -7.61 -21.48 -26.10
CA THR A 518 -7.47 -22.89 -26.60
C THR A 518 -6.55 -23.68 -25.65
N GLN A 519 -5.43 -23.12 -25.22
CA GLN A 519 -4.49 -23.80 -24.31
C GLN A 519 -5.04 -24.01 -22.91
N LEU A 520 -5.87 -23.09 -22.44
CA LEU A 520 -6.55 -23.21 -21.16
C LEU A 520 -7.78 -24.11 -21.20
N GLY A 521 -8.22 -24.52 -22.39
CA GLY A 521 -9.38 -25.42 -22.61
C GLY A 521 -10.72 -24.77 -22.30
N GLY A 522 -10.81 -23.44 -22.34
CA GLY A 522 -12.05 -22.69 -22.04
C GLY A 522 -11.95 -21.20 -22.33
N VAL A 523 -13.09 -20.53 -22.31
CA VAL A 523 -13.18 -19.08 -22.42
C VAL A 523 -13.22 -18.49 -21.00
N TYR A 524 -12.23 -17.69 -20.67
CA TYR A 524 -12.08 -17.05 -19.37
C TYR A 524 -12.10 -15.52 -19.52
N PRO A 525 -12.78 -14.78 -18.64
CA PRO A 525 -12.68 -13.34 -18.62
C PRO A 525 -11.24 -12.91 -18.27
N VAL A 526 -10.81 -11.82 -18.86
CA VAL A 526 -9.52 -11.19 -18.56
C VAL A 526 -9.78 -9.97 -17.68
N GLY A 527 -9.17 -9.91 -16.53
CA GLY A 527 -9.28 -8.79 -15.62
C GLY A 527 -8.94 -9.18 -14.17
N ALA A 528 -8.57 -8.19 -13.39
CA ALA A 528 -8.43 -8.38 -11.97
C ALA A 528 -9.82 -8.48 -11.33
N PRO A 529 -10.06 -9.41 -10.39
CA PRO A 529 -11.25 -9.37 -9.57
C PRO A 529 -11.24 -8.08 -8.72
N ALA A 530 -12.43 -7.61 -8.35
CA ALA A 530 -12.55 -6.50 -7.40
C ALA A 530 -11.84 -6.87 -6.08
N ASP A 531 -11.20 -5.90 -5.48
CA ASP A 531 -10.63 -6.06 -4.14
C ASP A 531 -11.73 -6.52 -3.19
N ARG A 532 -11.44 -7.57 -2.40
CA ARG A 532 -12.39 -8.10 -1.43
C ARG A 532 -12.08 -7.58 -0.04
N ARG A 533 -13.13 -7.33 0.72
CA ARG A 533 -12.99 -6.99 2.14
C ARG A 533 -12.37 -8.17 2.88
N SER A 534 -11.37 -7.88 3.70
CA SER A 534 -10.77 -8.87 4.59
C SER A 534 -11.78 -9.37 5.64
N ASP A 535 -11.66 -10.62 6.06
CA ASP A 535 -12.37 -11.19 7.19
C ASP A 535 -11.84 -10.69 8.55
N ARG A 536 -10.74 -9.95 8.55
CA ARG A 536 -10.08 -9.37 9.73
C ARG A 536 -10.04 -7.85 9.66
N TRP A 537 -10.10 -7.20 10.81
CA TRP A 537 -9.97 -5.74 10.91
C TRP A 537 -8.53 -5.26 10.84
N ASP A 538 -7.60 -6.10 11.31
CA ASP A 538 -6.18 -5.77 11.37
C ASP A 538 -5.34 -6.97 10.94
N HIS A 539 -4.33 -6.70 10.12
CA HIS A 539 -3.32 -7.65 9.70
C HIS A 539 -1.99 -7.29 10.36
N PRO A 540 -1.13 -8.30 10.63
CA PRO A 540 0.22 -8.02 11.09
C PRO A 540 0.92 -7.07 10.13
N ALA A 541 1.38 -5.93 10.64
CA ALA A 541 2.01 -4.93 9.82
C ALA A 541 3.52 -5.18 9.70
N VAL A 542 4.03 -4.98 8.49
CA VAL A 542 5.46 -4.96 8.18
C VAL A 542 5.78 -3.61 7.55
N ALA A 543 6.76 -2.91 8.11
CA ALA A 543 7.23 -1.67 7.52
C ALA A 543 8.17 -1.99 6.34
N VAL A 544 7.88 -1.43 5.17
CA VAL A 544 8.79 -1.42 4.02
C VAL A 544 9.41 -0.03 3.93
N ILE A 545 10.69 0.08 4.25
CA ILE A 545 11.41 1.35 4.28
C ILE A 545 12.34 1.43 3.08
N TYR A 546 12.10 2.41 2.22
CA TYR A 546 12.86 2.57 0.98
C TYR A 546 14.12 3.41 1.18
N VAL A 547 15.26 2.88 0.72
CA VAL A 547 16.51 3.59 0.52
C VAL A 547 16.75 3.62 -0.99
N ASP A 548 16.18 4.63 -1.66
CA ASP A 548 16.04 4.71 -3.11
C ASP A 548 16.86 5.90 -3.66
N GLY A 549 17.86 5.61 -4.48
CA GLY A 549 18.78 6.59 -5.03
C GLY A 549 20.01 6.91 -4.17
N ASP A 550 20.68 8.02 -4.46
CA ASP A 550 21.89 8.46 -3.74
C ASP A 550 21.58 8.82 -2.28
N ILE A 551 22.38 8.32 -1.36
CA ILE A 551 22.27 8.67 0.06
C ILE A 551 22.89 10.04 0.30
N THR A 552 22.10 10.97 0.86
CA THR A 552 22.52 12.34 1.18
C THR A 552 22.25 12.67 2.63
N ASP A 553 22.88 13.72 3.15
CA ASP A 553 22.56 14.25 4.47
C ASP A 553 21.16 14.92 4.45
N GLY A 554 20.52 15.02 5.61
CA GLY A 554 19.21 15.66 5.75
C GLY A 554 18.03 14.84 5.22
N GLN A 555 17.04 15.52 4.65
CA GLN A 555 15.76 14.95 4.22
C GLN A 555 15.82 14.39 2.78
N SER A 556 15.03 13.33 2.52
CA SER A 556 14.86 12.79 1.17
C SER A 556 14.27 13.83 0.21
N LYS A 557 14.79 13.85 -1.01
CA LYS A 557 14.37 14.80 -2.06
C LYS A 557 14.23 14.08 -3.39
N SER A 558 13.35 14.56 -4.24
CA SER A 558 13.31 14.20 -5.65
C SER A 558 13.79 15.40 -6.47
N LEU A 559 14.58 15.13 -7.48
CA LEU A 559 15.10 16.14 -8.43
C LEU A 559 14.38 15.93 -9.78
N PRO A 560 13.18 16.51 -9.97
CA PRO A 560 12.33 16.20 -11.14
C PRO A 560 13.00 16.51 -12.48
N ILE A 561 13.84 17.56 -12.54
CA ILE A 561 14.52 18.00 -13.78
C ILE A 561 15.49 16.92 -14.30
N ILE A 562 16.09 16.14 -13.41
CA ILE A 562 17.07 15.11 -13.78
C ILE A 562 16.53 13.69 -13.50
N GLY A 563 15.29 13.58 -13.07
CA GLY A 563 14.62 12.28 -12.79
C GLY A 563 15.29 11.45 -11.69
N GLN A 564 16.03 12.09 -10.78
CA GLN A 564 16.77 11.38 -9.74
C GLN A 564 16.17 11.57 -8.35
N LYS A 565 16.32 10.54 -7.53
CA LYS A 565 15.90 10.50 -6.14
C LYS A 565 17.11 10.52 -5.21
N LEU A 566 16.97 11.24 -4.11
CA LEU A 566 17.95 11.31 -3.04
C LEU A 566 17.35 10.73 -1.76
N ALA A 567 17.97 9.69 -1.24
CA ALA A 567 17.60 9.09 0.05
C ALA A 567 18.27 9.88 1.18
N GLY A 568 17.51 10.78 1.81
CA GLY A 568 18.01 11.56 2.94
C GLY A 568 18.17 10.71 4.19
N GLY A 569 19.39 10.76 4.79
CA GLY A 569 19.71 10.00 5.99
C GLY A 569 18.75 10.22 7.15
N GLU A 570 18.37 11.48 7.40
CA GLU A 570 17.39 11.80 8.45
C GLU A 570 16.03 11.18 8.20
N THR A 571 15.53 11.21 6.96
CA THR A 571 14.23 10.61 6.61
C THR A 571 14.25 9.09 6.82
N VAL A 572 15.32 8.41 6.42
CA VAL A 572 15.45 6.96 6.59
C VAL A 572 15.57 6.61 8.08
N VAL A 573 16.42 7.30 8.85
CA VAL A 573 16.57 7.12 10.30
C VAL A 573 15.23 7.31 11.02
N GLN A 574 14.51 8.41 10.75
CA GLN A 574 13.19 8.67 11.33
C GLN A 574 12.18 7.59 10.97
N SER A 575 12.23 7.07 9.74
CA SER A 575 11.36 5.99 9.29
C SER A 575 11.62 4.67 10.05
N ILE A 576 12.90 4.33 10.27
CA ILE A 576 13.28 3.13 11.03
C ILE A 576 12.89 3.29 12.51
N SER A 577 13.16 4.44 13.12
CA SER A 577 12.80 4.73 14.51
C SER A 577 11.27 4.68 14.70
N ALA A 578 10.51 5.33 13.82
CA ALA A 578 9.05 5.31 13.88
C ALA A 578 8.49 3.88 13.73
N ALA A 579 9.06 3.09 12.82
CA ALA A 579 8.65 1.69 12.64
C ALA A 579 9.04 0.83 13.85
N ARG A 580 10.19 1.08 14.48
CA ARG A 580 10.62 0.39 15.72
C ARG A 580 9.68 0.69 16.89
N GLU A 581 9.24 1.94 17.03
CA GLU A 581 8.41 2.41 18.14
C GLU A 581 6.92 2.08 17.96
N ASP A 582 6.44 1.90 16.74
CA ASP A 582 5.04 1.55 16.46
C ASP A 582 4.75 0.10 16.90
N PRO A 583 3.95 -0.11 17.98
CA PRO A 583 3.68 -1.47 18.49
C PRO A 583 2.88 -2.33 17.51
N THR A 584 2.27 -1.75 16.50
CA THR A 584 1.49 -2.48 15.49
C THR A 584 2.36 -3.04 14.37
N ILE A 585 3.60 -2.58 14.22
CA ILE A 585 4.56 -3.10 13.26
C ILE A 585 5.34 -4.26 13.89
N GLY A 586 5.27 -5.44 13.28
CA GLY A 586 5.96 -6.62 13.79
C GLY A 586 7.38 -6.79 13.26
N ALA A 587 7.67 -6.35 12.04
CA ALA A 587 8.97 -6.47 11.41
C ALA A 587 9.24 -5.29 10.46
N ILE A 588 10.50 -5.09 10.12
CA ILE A 588 10.95 -4.04 9.20
C ILE A 588 11.68 -4.70 8.03
N VAL A 589 11.33 -4.33 6.81
CA VAL A 589 12.08 -4.65 5.59
C VAL A 589 12.70 -3.37 5.06
N LEU A 590 14.02 -3.31 5.06
CA LEU A 590 14.78 -2.23 4.41
C LEU A 590 14.93 -2.59 2.94
N ARG A 591 14.24 -1.87 2.06
CA ARG A 591 14.27 -2.07 0.61
C ARG A 591 15.25 -1.09 -0.01
N ILE A 592 16.36 -1.60 -0.58
CA ILE A 592 17.52 -0.79 -0.95
C ILE A 592 17.73 -0.86 -2.47
N ASP A 593 17.76 0.30 -3.12
CA ASP A 593 18.26 0.49 -4.49
C ASP A 593 19.12 1.77 -4.53
N SER A 594 20.38 1.64 -4.09
CA SER A 594 21.26 2.78 -3.84
C SER A 594 22.72 2.48 -4.19
N PRO A 595 23.40 3.38 -4.95
CA PRO A 595 24.83 3.30 -5.21
C PRO A 595 25.68 3.67 -3.97
N GLY A 596 25.04 4.17 -2.91
CA GLY A 596 25.68 4.79 -1.77
C GLY A 596 25.57 6.31 -1.80
N GLY A 597 26.55 7.02 -1.23
CA GLY A 597 26.57 8.47 -1.13
C GLY A 597 27.28 8.95 0.12
N SER A 598 26.66 9.89 0.89
CA SER A 598 27.24 10.43 2.12
C SER A 598 27.63 9.34 3.12
N ALA A 599 28.89 9.35 3.53
CA ALA A 599 29.41 8.43 4.55
C ALA A 599 28.71 8.64 5.91
N LEU A 600 28.43 9.91 6.28
CA LEU A 600 27.76 10.25 7.53
C LEU A 600 26.33 9.72 7.53
N ALA A 601 25.54 10.04 6.51
CA ALA A 601 24.18 9.58 6.42
C ALA A 601 24.08 8.05 6.42
N SER A 602 24.95 7.36 5.67
CA SER A 602 25.00 5.90 5.62
C SER A 602 25.33 5.28 6.97
N GLU A 603 26.25 5.86 7.73
CA GLU A 603 26.59 5.41 9.09
C GLU A 603 25.41 5.64 10.05
N LEU A 604 24.72 6.78 9.97
CA LEU A 604 23.56 7.07 10.82
C LEU A 604 22.42 6.07 10.56
N ILE A 605 22.17 5.73 9.28
CA ILE A 605 21.20 4.69 8.92
C ILE A 605 21.63 3.34 9.51
N ALA A 606 22.87 2.93 9.30
CA ALA A 606 23.38 1.65 9.83
C ALA A 606 23.26 1.58 11.36
N ARG A 607 23.59 2.65 12.07
CA ARG A 607 23.45 2.72 13.54
C ARG A 607 21.99 2.53 13.98
N GLU A 608 21.05 3.11 13.26
CA GLU A 608 19.63 2.97 13.58
C GLU A 608 19.13 1.54 13.30
N VAL A 609 19.63 0.90 12.24
CA VAL A 609 19.39 -0.52 11.97
C VAL A 609 19.93 -1.39 13.11
N PHE A 610 21.18 -1.16 13.55
CA PHE A 610 21.75 -1.89 14.70
C PHE A 610 20.96 -1.66 15.99
N ALA A 611 20.51 -0.43 16.27
CA ALA A 611 19.70 -0.11 17.44
C ALA A 611 18.31 -0.79 17.42
N THR A 612 17.86 -1.20 16.25
CA THR A 612 16.58 -1.88 16.07
C THR A 612 16.69 -3.40 16.24
N ARG A 613 17.88 -3.99 16.03
CA ARG A 613 18.10 -5.42 16.24
C ARG A 613 17.76 -5.85 17.66
N GLY A 614 17.09 -7.00 17.79
CA GLY A 614 16.63 -7.51 19.09
C GLY A 614 15.36 -6.86 19.62
N VAL A 615 14.95 -5.70 19.09
CA VAL A 615 13.64 -5.08 19.35
C VAL A 615 12.61 -5.60 18.35
N LYS A 616 12.93 -5.50 17.05
CA LYS A 616 12.13 -6.06 15.95
C LYS A 616 13.05 -6.69 14.92
N PRO A 617 12.60 -7.72 14.19
CA PRO A 617 13.32 -8.24 13.03
C PRO A 617 13.53 -7.14 11.99
N VAL A 618 14.79 -6.95 11.56
CA VAL A 618 15.15 -6.05 10.47
C VAL A 618 15.74 -6.88 9.34
N LEU A 619 15.05 -6.92 8.21
CA LEU A 619 15.43 -7.66 7.03
C LEU A 619 15.83 -6.67 5.93
N CYS A 620 16.85 -6.99 5.16
CA CYS A 620 17.23 -6.22 3.99
C CYS A 620 16.83 -6.96 2.71
N SER A 621 16.18 -6.26 1.79
CA SER A 621 15.93 -6.71 0.42
C SER A 621 16.62 -5.73 -0.52
N MET A 622 17.73 -6.16 -1.10
CA MET A 622 18.47 -5.40 -2.10
C MET A 622 17.77 -5.56 -3.46
N SER A 623 17.62 -4.46 -4.19
CA SER A 623 17.14 -4.47 -5.57
C SER A 623 18.33 -4.48 -6.53
N ASN A 624 18.35 -3.58 -7.53
CA ASN A 624 19.42 -3.57 -8.52
C ASN A 624 20.77 -3.22 -7.91
N LEU A 625 20.76 -2.37 -6.88
CA LEU A 625 21.93 -1.72 -6.38
C LEU A 625 21.88 -1.55 -4.86
N ALA A 626 22.84 -2.12 -4.16
CA ALA A 626 23.03 -1.87 -2.73
C ALA A 626 24.54 -1.88 -2.43
N ALA A 627 25.20 -0.80 -2.85
CA ALA A 627 26.64 -0.74 -2.84
C ALA A 627 27.15 0.42 -2.00
N SER A 628 28.38 0.29 -1.50
CA SER A 628 29.06 1.34 -0.75
C SER A 628 28.22 1.82 0.45
N GLY A 629 27.74 3.07 0.49
CA GLY A 629 26.83 3.57 1.52
C GLY A 629 25.53 2.77 1.63
N GLY A 630 25.00 2.27 0.49
CA GLY A 630 23.83 1.39 0.46
C GLY A 630 24.11 0.03 1.13
N TYR A 631 25.30 -0.53 0.94
CA TYR A 631 25.73 -1.73 1.67
C TYR A 631 25.99 -1.43 3.15
N PHE A 632 26.53 -0.25 3.47
CA PHE A 632 26.72 0.16 4.85
C PHE A 632 25.37 0.19 5.60
N ALA A 633 24.33 0.79 5.00
CA ALA A 633 22.98 0.80 5.55
C ALA A 633 22.44 -0.63 5.81
N ALA A 634 22.77 -1.58 4.92
CA ALA A 634 22.33 -2.97 5.03
C ALA A 634 23.12 -3.79 6.07
N ALA A 635 24.32 -3.36 6.44
CA ALA A 635 25.29 -4.18 7.20
C ALA A 635 24.72 -4.71 8.53
N GLY A 636 23.83 -3.96 9.18
CA GLY A 636 23.19 -4.32 10.45
C GLY A 636 21.95 -5.20 10.32
N CYS A 637 21.44 -5.52 9.14
CA CYS A 637 20.24 -6.34 8.98
C CYS A 637 20.45 -7.77 9.50
N ASP A 638 19.37 -8.38 10.04
CA ASP A 638 19.40 -9.76 10.53
C ASP A 638 19.59 -10.78 9.40
N VAL A 639 18.99 -10.51 8.23
CA VAL A 639 19.14 -11.27 6.99
C VAL A 639 19.17 -10.29 5.82
N ILE A 640 20.14 -10.49 4.94
CA ILE A 640 20.29 -9.73 3.70
C ILE A 640 19.90 -10.63 2.53
N PHE A 641 18.85 -10.23 1.82
CA PHE A 641 18.43 -10.82 0.55
C PHE A 641 18.93 -9.98 -0.62
N ALA A 642 19.40 -10.63 -1.65
CA ALA A 642 19.76 -10.01 -2.93
C ALA A 642 19.48 -10.98 -4.07
N GLU A 643 19.15 -10.46 -5.23
CA GLU A 643 19.11 -11.27 -6.44
C GLU A 643 20.55 -11.59 -6.91
N PRO A 644 20.79 -12.70 -7.62
CA PRO A 644 22.11 -13.03 -8.13
C PRO A 644 22.75 -11.91 -8.97
N MET A 645 21.93 -11.13 -9.72
CA MET A 645 22.41 -10.00 -10.53
C MET A 645 22.36 -8.65 -9.79
N THR A 646 22.05 -8.60 -8.52
CA THR A 646 22.17 -7.39 -7.69
C THR A 646 23.64 -6.94 -7.66
N ILE A 647 23.89 -5.65 -7.83
CA ILE A 647 25.22 -5.07 -7.70
C ILE A 647 25.42 -4.59 -6.26
N THR A 648 26.47 -5.08 -5.59
CA THR A 648 26.68 -4.82 -4.17
C THR A 648 28.16 -4.72 -3.79
N GLY A 649 28.46 -4.65 -2.50
CA GLY A 649 29.83 -4.49 -2.01
C GLY A 649 30.30 -3.04 -2.07
N SER A 650 31.37 -2.74 -2.82
CA SER A 650 32.01 -1.42 -2.88
C SER A 650 32.33 -0.85 -1.49
N ILE A 651 32.75 -1.72 -0.54
CA ILE A 651 33.15 -1.34 0.81
C ILE A 651 34.44 -0.53 0.74
N GLY A 652 34.28 0.78 0.61
CA GLY A 652 35.39 1.72 0.41
C GLY A 652 34.88 3.15 0.47
N ILE A 653 35.80 4.09 0.56
CA ILE A 653 35.47 5.52 0.70
C ILE A 653 36.40 6.36 -0.16
N PHE A 654 35.94 7.47 -0.66
CA PHE A 654 36.73 8.51 -1.27
C PHE A 654 36.20 9.90 -0.84
N PHE A 655 37.05 10.91 -0.99
CA PHE A 655 36.69 12.29 -0.82
C PHE A 655 37.67 13.18 -1.58
N GLY A 656 37.22 14.34 -2.00
CA GLY A 656 38.06 15.31 -2.69
C GLY A 656 37.26 16.53 -3.15
N LYS A 657 37.93 17.34 -3.98
CA LYS A 657 37.35 18.53 -4.54
C LYS A 657 37.84 18.75 -5.98
N PHE A 658 37.19 19.62 -6.67
CA PHE A 658 37.66 20.15 -7.96
C PHE A 658 38.42 21.44 -7.68
N ASP A 659 39.68 21.53 -8.11
CA ASP A 659 40.43 22.77 -8.10
C ASP A 659 40.16 23.54 -9.39
N LEU A 660 39.42 24.63 -9.25
CA LEU A 660 38.99 25.50 -10.36
C LEU A 660 39.99 26.64 -10.60
N SER A 661 41.14 26.71 -9.90
CA SER A 661 42.09 27.84 -10.01
C SER A 661 42.55 28.06 -11.42
N GLY A 662 42.84 26.99 -12.19
CA GLY A 662 43.24 27.08 -13.60
C GLY A 662 42.11 27.62 -14.52
N LEU A 663 40.86 27.21 -14.30
CA LEU A 663 39.70 27.74 -15.04
C LEU A 663 39.50 29.23 -14.73
N ILE A 664 39.51 29.62 -13.48
CA ILE A 664 39.33 31.00 -13.01
C ILE A 664 40.45 31.90 -13.60
N HIS A 665 41.69 31.41 -13.61
CA HIS A 665 42.82 32.10 -14.21
C HIS A 665 42.66 32.28 -15.74
N LYS A 666 42.19 31.23 -16.44
CA LYS A 666 41.85 31.31 -17.88
C LYS A 666 40.74 32.33 -18.17
N LEU A 667 39.83 32.55 -17.26
CA LEU A 667 38.80 33.58 -17.37
C LEU A 667 39.26 34.98 -16.99
N GLY A 668 40.53 35.14 -16.57
CA GLY A 668 41.11 36.43 -16.17
C GLY A 668 40.61 36.95 -14.81
N VAL A 669 40.05 36.05 -13.97
CA VAL A 669 39.55 36.42 -12.66
C VAL A 669 40.63 36.17 -11.60
N ALA A 670 40.90 37.16 -10.76
CA ALA A 670 41.79 37.05 -9.62
C ALA A 670 41.01 36.74 -8.35
N ILE A 671 41.55 35.89 -7.50
CA ILE A 671 40.98 35.52 -6.22
C ILE A 671 41.92 35.93 -5.09
N ASP A 672 41.36 36.59 -4.10
CA ASP A 672 42.06 36.92 -2.86
C ASP A 672 41.35 36.22 -1.69
N ILE A 673 42.10 35.54 -0.79
CA ILE A 673 41.54 34.72 0.26
C ILE A 673 41.98 35.27 1.63
N PHE A 674 41.05 35.78 2.38
CA PHE A 674 41.24 36.19 3.76
C PHE A 674 40.96 35.07 4.73
N LYS A 675 41.93 34.59 5.48
CA LYS A 675 41.71 33.45 6.40
C LYS A 675 42.32 33.71 7.81
N ARG A 676 41.70 33.05 8.77
CA ARG A 676 42.23 32.86 10.12
C ARG A 676 42.18 31.36 10.43
N GLY A 677 43.29 30.77 10.70
CA GLY A 677 43.49 29.32 10.81
C GLY A 677 44.21 28.78 9.57
N LYS A 678 45.20 27.89 9.82
CA LYS A 678 46.09 27.33 8.78
C LYS A 678 45.32 26.67 7.62
N ARG A 679 44.23 25.96 7.96
CA ARG A 679 43.44 25.15 7.04
C ARG A 679 42.03 25.69 6.78
N ALA A 680 41.76 26.98 7.08
CA ALA A 680 40.43 27.54 6.99
C ALA A 680 39.86 27.56 5.56
N ASP A 681 40.72 27.42 4.56
CA ASP A 681 40.42 27.37 3.15
C ASP A 681 40.75 26.03 2.49
N SER A 682 40.92 24.94 3.26
CA SER A 682 41.27 23.60 2.76
C SER A 682 40.23 23.09 1.74
N ASP A 683 38.99 23.36 1.99
CA ASP A 683 37.87 22.92 1.16
C ASP A 683 37.52 23.90 0.01
N SER A 684 38.27 25.01 -0.10
CA SER A 684 38.12 25.95 -1.18
C SER A 684 38.39 25.30 -2.54
N MET A 685 37.46 25.47 -3.49
CA MET A 685 37.63 25.02 -4.91
C MET A 685 38.59 25.89 -5.72
N PHE A 686 39.15 26.95 -5.11
CA PHE A 686 39.99 27.90 -5.81
C PHE A 686 41.48 27.76 -5.55
N ARG A 687 41.86 26.66 -4.95
CA ARG A 687 43.26 26.24 -4.78
C ARG A 687 43.38 24.75 -4.59
N ALA A 688 44.54 24.25 -4.91
CA ALA A 688 44.90 22.85 -4.63
C ALA A 688 45.03 22.57 -3.11
N TYR A 689 44.88 21.29 -2.72
CA TYR A 689 45.31 20.84 -1.41
C TYR A 689 46.83 20.96 -1.23
N THR A 690 47.28 21.33 -0.07
CA THR A 690 48.68 21.14 0.34
C THR A 690 48.93 19.69 0.72
N ASP A 691 50.22 19.27 0.73
CA ASP A 691 50.59 17.91 1.13
C ASP A 691 50.16 17.56 2.55
N GLU A 692 50.22 18.55 3.48
CA GLU A 692 49.73 18.37 4.84
C GLU A 692 48.19 18.22 4.93
N GLU A 693 47.45 18.89 4.06
CA GLU A 693 46.00 18.78 4.00
C GLU A 693 45.60 17.42 3.40
N ARG A 694 46.33 16.92 2.40
CA ARG A 694 46.12 15.58 1.84
C ARG A 694 46.37 14.48 2.88
N VAL A 695 47.41 14.61 3.69
CA VAL A 695 47.70 13.65 4.80
C VAL A 695 46.55 13.67 5.80
N ALA A 696 46.10 14.85 6.20
CA ALA A 696 44.98 14.99 7.15
C ALA A 696 43.66 14.42 6.55
N LEU A 697 43.41 14.60 5.25
CA LEU A 697 42.28 14.02 4.53
C LEU A 697 42.36 12.49 4.52
N LEU A 698 43.49 11.91 4.19
CA LEU A 698 43.69 10.47 4.19
C LEU A 698 43.50 9.87 5.59
N ASP A 699 43.90 10.53 6.66
CA ASP A 699 43.68 10.06 8.04
C ASP A 699 42.17 10.07 8.38
N LYS A 700 41.43 11.11 7.97
CA LYS A 700 39.94 11.17 8.10
C LYS A 700 39.29 10.01 7.31
N LEU A 701 39.72 9.76 6.09
CA LEU A 701 39.20 8.67 5.26
C LEU A 701 39.52 7.28 5.86
N ARG A 702 40.73 7.07 6.40
CA ARG A 702 41.07 5.81 7.10
C ARG A 702 40.18 5.58 8.32
N TYR A 703 39.92 6.63 9.10
CA TYR A 703 38.99 6.55 10.23
C TYR A 703 37.58 6.12 9.77
N SER A 704 37.01 6.79 8.77
CA SER A 704 35.66 6.49 8.28
C SER A 704 35.57 5.12 7.61
N TYR A 705 36.62 4.71 6.86
CA TYR A 705 36.74 3.35 6.31
C TYR A 705 36.77 2.29 7.42
N GLY A 706 37.54 2.54 8.48
CA GLY A 706 37.58 1.66 9.65
C GLY A 706 36.22 1.51 10.35
N ARG A 707 35.40 2.57 10.37
CA ARG A 707 34.02 2.53 10.89
C ARG A 707 33.15 1.62 10.02
N PHE A 708 33.22 1.77 8.70
CA PHE A 708 32.47 0.93 7.76
C PHE A 708 32.87 -0.56 7.92
N VAL A 709 34.16 -0.86 7.88
CA VAL A 709 34.67 -2.23 8.09
C VAL A 709 34.22 -2.81 9.43
N ALA A 710 34.21 -2.01 10.50
CA ALA A 710 33.75 -2.45 11.80
C ALA A 710 32.24 -2.80 11.83
N ALA A 711 31.41 -1.96 11.22
CA ALA A 711 29.98 -2.22 11.13
C ALA A 711 29.66 -3.49 10.32
N VAL A 712 30.34 -3.68 9.18
CA VAL A 712 30.20 -4.91 8.39
C VAL A 712 30.69 -6.13 9.18
N ALA A 713 31.81 -6.03 9.86
CA ALA A 713 32.37 -7.11 10.67
C ALA A 713 31.37 -7.53 11.78
N GLU A 714 30.79 -6.57 12.48
CA GLU A 714 29.77 -6.80 13.50
C GLU A 714 28.49 -7.42 12.90
N GLY A 715 27.97 -6.82 11.85
CA GLY A 715 26.70 -7.25 11.24
C GLY A 715 26.78 -8.60 10.56
N ARG A 716 27.93 -8.94 9.94
CA ARG A 716 28.15 -10.19 9.22
C ARG A 716 28.84 -11.27 10.06
N GLY A 717 29.20 -10.99 11.31
CA GLY A 717 29.94 -11.90 12.18
C GLY A 717 31.30 -12.31 11.57
N MET A 718 32.02 -11.33 11.00
CA MET A 718 33.32 -11.48 10.37
C MET A 718 34.40 -10.75 11.17
N THR A 719 35.69 -11.10 10.98
CA THR A 719 36.77 -10.26 11.48
C THR A 719 36.95 -9.03 10.60
N LYS A 720 37.48 -7.94 11.14
CA LYS A 720 37.79 -6.73 10.36
C LYS A 720 38.73 -7.02 9.19
N ASP A 721 39.75 -7.88 9.41
CA ASP A 721 40.68 -8.27 8.36
C ASP A 721 40.02 -9.07 7.24
N ALA A 722 39.04 -9.96 7.58
CA ALA A 722 38.26 -10.68 6.58
C ALA A 722 37.35 -9.75 5.76
N VAL A 723 36.76 -8.72 6.41
CA VAL A 723 35.97 -7.69 5.70
C VAL A 723 36.90 -6.84 4.83
N ASP A 724 38.05 -6.42 5.33
CA ASP A 724 39.01 -5.64 4.53
C ASP A 724 39.48 -6.41 3.29
N ALA A 725 39.76 -7.73 3.43
CA ALA A 725 40.20 -8.57 2.32
C ALA A 725 39.17 -8.66 1.16
N VAL A 726 37.85 -8.61 1.46
CA VAL A 726 36.76 -8.59 0.46
C VAL A 726 36.25 -7.18 0.20
N GLY A 727 36.74 -6.20 0.92
CA GLY A 727 36.37 -4.80 0.82
C GLY A 727 37.17 -4.01 -0.19
N ARG A 728 37.86 -2.97 0.30
CA ARG A 728 38.77 -2.09 -0.46
C ARG A 728 38.13 -1.50 -1.72
N GLY A 729 36.79 -1.33 -1.71
CA GLY A 729 36.04 -0.78 -2.81
C GLY A 729 35.61 -1.78 -3.88
N HIS A 730 35.85 -3.09 -3.71
CA HIS A 730 35.50 -4.11 -4.69
C HIS A 730 33.98 -4.24 -4.85
N VAL A 731 33.54 -4.29 -6.10
CA VAL A 731 32.13 -4.43 -6.48
C VAL A 731 31.85 -5.87 -6.91
N TYR A 732 30.74 -6.40 -6.49
CA TYR A 732 30.29 -7.77 -6.73
C TYR A 732 28.89 -7.84 -7.29
N SER A 733 28.58 -8.88 -8.08
CA SER A 733 27.22 -9.34 -8.24
C SER A 733 26.74 -10.03 -6.95
N GLY A 734 25.44 -10.19 -6.77
CA GLY A 734 24.87 -10.95 -5.65
C GLY A 734 25.41 -12.39 -5.61
N ASP A 735 25.59 -13.00 -6.79
CA ASP A 735 26.17 -14.34 -6.93
C ASP A 735 27.60 -14.40 -6.40
N GLN A 736 28.45 -13.43 -6.74
CA GLN A 736 29.79 -13.30 -6.23
C GLN A 736 29.85 -12.94 -4.74
N ALA A 737 28.90 -12.13 -4.25
CA ALA A 737 28.85 -11.62 -2.89
C ALA A 737 28.43 -12.67 -1.85
N ARG A 738 27.59 -13.63 -2.24
CA ARG A 738 27.04 -14.64 -1.33
C ARG A 738 28.10 -15.57 -0.74
N PRO A 739 29.01 -16.17 -1.50
CA PRO A 739 30.09 -17.00 -0.93
C PRO A 739 31.03 -16.19 -0.03
N LEU A 740 31.14 -14.88 -0.22
CA LEU A 740 31.88 -13.96 0.61
C LEU A 740 31.16 -13.55 1.91
N ARG A 741 29.94 -14.08 2.14
CA ARG A 741 29.09 -13.78 3.29
C ARG A 741 28.62 -12.31 3.36
N LEU A 742 28.70 -11.60 2.25
CA LEU A 742 28.15 -10.25 2.13
C LEU A 742 26.63 -10.26 1.89
N VAL A 743 26.09 -11.35 1.37
CA VAL A 743 24.68 -11.66 1.16
C VAL A 743 24.37 -13.00 1.82
N ASP A 744 23.19 -13.11 2.50
CA ASP A 744 22.81 -14.33 3.18
C ASP A 744 22.05 -15.29 2.26
N ARG A 745 21.08 -14.77 1.52
CA ARG A 745 20.17 -15.56 0.66
C ARG A 745 19.89 -14.83 -0.64
N PHE A 746 19.69 -15.62 -1.69
CA PHE A 746 19.08 -15.10 -2.91
C PHE A 746 17.58 -14.90 -2.70
N GLY A 747 17.04 -13.86 -3.32
CA GLY A 747 15.63 -13.52 -3.32
C GLY A 747 15.37 -12.03 -3.25
N GLY A 748 14.12 -11.67 -3.50
CA GLY A 748 13.62 -10.30 -3.55
C GLY A 748 12.83 -9.89 -2.30
N LEU A 749 11.87 -8.99 -2.50
CA LEU A 749 11.01 -8.47 -1.44
C LEU A 749 10.12 -9.57 -0.82
N ASN A 750 9.49 -10.40 -1.65
CA ASN A 750 8.60 -11.43 -1.15
C ASN A 750 9.31 -12.48 -0.30
N ASP A 751 10.58 -12.79 -0.58
CA ASP A 751 11.39 -13.69 0.24
C ASP A 751 11.69 -13.05 1.61
N ALA A 752 11.94 -11.74 1.65
CA ALA A 752 12.08 -10.99 2.89
C ALA A 752 10.76 -10.96 3.69
N LEU A 753 9.62 -10.79 3.02
CA LEU A 753 8.30 -10.84 3.65
C LEU A 753 7.97 -12.25 4.18
N ASP A 754 8.38 -13.31 3.48
CA ASP A 754 8.23 -14.69 3.95
C ASP A 754 9.10 -14.97 5.19
N GLU A 755 10.34 -14.44 5.23
CA GLU A 755 11.16 -14.50 6.44
C GLU A 755 10.54 -13.67 7.58
N ALA A 756 9.92 -12.51 7.29
CA ALA A 756 9.18 -11.73 8.28
C ALA A 756 8.01 -12.55 8.86
N ARG A 757 7.19 -13.20 8.01
CA ARG A 757 6.12 -14.12 8.47
C ARG A 757 6.67 -15.19 9.41
N LYS A 758 7.77 -15.83 9.01
CA LYS A 758 8.42 -16.86 9.80
C LYS A 758 8.88 -16.35 11.17
N ARG A 759 9.50 -15.17 11.23
CA ARG A 759 9.95 -14.55 12.48
C ARG A 759 8.81 -14.09 13.38
N LEU A 760 7.68 -13.76 12.79
CA LEU A 760 6.44 -13.41 13.49
C LEU A 760 5.58 -14.65 13.82
N HIS A 761 6.04 -15.87 13.53
CA HIS A 761 5.31 -17.12 13.72
C HIS A 761 3.95 -17.14 13.01
N LEU A 762 3.87 -16.53 11.85
CA LEU A 762 2.67 -16.46 11.01
C LEU A 762 2.70 -17.57 9.93
N PRO A 763 1.53 -18.06 9.49
CA PRO A 763 1.43 -18.91 8.31
C PRO A 763 2.01 -18.19 7.05
N VAL A 764 2.56 -18.96 6.12
CA VAL A 764 3.08 -18.42 4.85
C VAL A 764 2.00 -17.70 4.04
N THR A 765 0.73 -18.14 4.18
CA THR A 765 -0.43 -17.53 3.53
C THR A 765 -1.00 -16.32 4.28
N ALA A 766 -0.45 -15.95 5.45
CA ALA A 766 -0.95 -14.80 6.20
C ALA A 766 -0.79 -13.51 5.38
N GLN A 767 -1.88 -12.79 5.24
CA GLN A 767 -1.83 -11.45 4.67
C GLN A 767 -1.08 -10.51 5.61
N LEU A 768 -0.24 -9.67 5.05
CA LEU A 768 0.52 -8.63 5.76
C LEU A 768 0.00 -7.26 5.35
N ASP A 769 -0.09 -6.37 6.31
CA ASP A 769 -0.30 -4.95 6.07
C ASP A 769 1.06 -4.30 5.80
N LEU A 770 1.35 -4.02 4.52
CA LEU A 770 2.61 -3.40 4.13
C LEU A 770 2.52 -1.88 4.32
N ARG A 771 3.28 -1.36 5.28
CA ARG A 771 3.36 0.07 5.54
C ARG A 771 4.64 0.64 4.94
N GLU A 772 4.46 1.39 3.88
CA GLU A 772 5.56 2.00 3.15
C GLU A 772 6.07 3.28 3.81
N TYR A 773 7.40 3.40 3.91
CA TYR A 773 8.10 4.58 4.41
C TYR A 773 9.21 5.02 3.44
N PRO A 774 9.52 6.34 3.37
CA PRO A 774 8.78 7.42 4.00
C PRO A 774 7.34 7.49 3.44
N LYS A 775 6.41 7.90 4.30
CA LYS A 775 5.05 8.19 3.82
C LYS A 775 5.15 9.29 2.79
N LEU A 776 4.56 9.08 1.63
CA LEU A 776 4.45 10.13 0.61
C LEU A 776 3.60 11.25 1.23
N GLY A 777 4.24 12.37 1.55
CA GLY A 777 3.56 13.55 2.04
C GLY A 777 2.67 14.11 0.93
N THR A 778 1.41 13.73 0.93
CA THR A 778 0.39 14.42 0.14
C THR A 778 0.01 15.69 0.87
N SER A 779 0.73 16.78 0.58
CA SER A 779 0.16 18.09 0.89
C SER A 779 -1.11 18.27 0.06
N LEU A 780 -2.14 18.85 0.64
CA LEU A 780 -3.38 19.20 -0.08
C LEU A 780 -3.06 19.99 -1.37
N LEU A 781 -2.01 20.82 -1.35
CA LEU A 781 -1.43 21.51 -2.50
C LEU A 781 -0.82 20.55 -3.55
N GLY A 782 -0.24 19.43 -3.14
CA GLY A 782 0.28 18.42 -4.06
C GLY A 782 -0.82 17.62 -4.76
N VAL A 783 -1.93 17.35 -4.07
CA VAL A 783 -3.12 16.69 -4.67
C VAL A 783 -3.83 17.67 -5.62
N VAL A 784 -4.02 18.92 -5.22
CA VAL A 784 -4.57 19.97 -6.07
C VAL A 784 -3.62 20.27 -7.24
N GLY A 785 -2.31 20.23 -7.01
CA GLY A 785 -1.30 20.36 -8.07
C GLY A 785 -1.42 19.24 -9.11
N LYS A 786 -1.57 17.98 -8.71
CA LYS A 786 -1.79 16.84 -9.63
C LYS A 786 -3.12 16.92 -10.39
N LEU A 787 -4.16 17.48 -9.78
CA LEU A 787 -5.46 17.72 -10.42
C LEU A 787 -5.44 18.91 -11.39
N LEU A 788 -4.53 19.86 -11.20
CA LEU A 788 -4.39 21.07 -11.99
C LEU A 788 -3.22 21.03 -12.98
N THR A 789 -2.32 20.06 -12.91
CA THR A 789 -1.28 19.87 -13.95
C THR A 789 -1.91 19.28 -15.20
N VAL A 790 -2.36 20.15 -16.06
CA VAL A 790 -2.24 20.01 -17.52
C VAL A 790 -0.75 19.69 -17.78
N ASP A 791 -0.48 18.67 -18.60
CA ASP A 791 0.86 18.29 -19.05
C ASP A 791 1.75 19.52 -19.24
N GLN A 792 2.72 19.71 -18.35
CA GLN A 792 3.73 20.73 -18.58
C GLN A 792 4.63 20.22 -19.70
N PRO A 793 4.85 21.01 -20.77
CA PRO A 793 5.80 20.61 -21.81
C PRO A 793 7.17 20.44 -21.15
N GLU A 794 7.71 19.22 -21.19
CA GLU A 794 9.08 18.93 -20.78
C GLU A 794 10.04 19.86 -21.52
N LEU A 795 10.98 20.47 -20.81
CA LEU A 795 11.95 21.39 -21.43
C LEU A 795 12.79 20.61 -22.43
N PRO A 796 12.81 21.00 -23.72
CA PRO A 796 13.39 20.17 -24.78
C PRO A 796 14.89 19.92 -24.67
N LEU A 797 15.61 20.63 -23.79
CA LEU A 797 17.05 20.40 -23.55
C LEU A 797 17.38 19.17 -22.71
N THR A 798 16.43 18.71 -21.86
CA THR A 798 16.63 17.51 -21.02
C THR A 798 16.29 16.22 -21.75
N GLU A 799 15.62 16.32 -22.89
CA GLU A 799 15.25 15.18 -23.75
C GLU A 799 16.37 14.78 -24.75
N LEU A 800 17.41 15.62 -24.92
CA LEU A 800 18.52 15.22 -25.74
C LEU A 800 19.26 14.04 -25.10
N PRO A 801 19.38 12.89 -25.79
CA PRO A 801 19.98 11.67 -25.21
C PRO A 801 21.39 11.93 -24.61
N VAL A 802 22.18 12.77 -25.27
CA VAL A 802 23.53 13.15 -24.80
C VAL A 802 23.49 13.96 -23.50
N VAL A 803 22.52 14.86 -23.33
CA VAL A 803 22.39 15.67 -22.10
C VAL A 803 21.87 14.80 -20.97
N LYS A 804 20.94 13.89 -21.25
CA LYS A 804 20.39 12.92 -20.28
C LYS A 804 21.48 11.96 -19.78
N GLU A 805 22.34 11.47 -20.68
CA GLU A 805 23.48 10.62 -20.30
C GLU A 805 24.58 11.39 -19.55
N LEU A 806 24.91 12.60 -19.97
CA LEU A 806 25.90 13.44 -19.27
C LEU A 806 25.43 13.79 -17.84
N VAL A 807 24.15 14.15 -17.69
CA VAL A 807 23.58 14.49 -16.37
C VAL A 807 23.47 13.26 -15.47
N ARG A 808 23.16 12.10 -16.04
CA ARG A 808 23.16 10.82 -15.29
C ARG A 808 24.56 10.37 -14.88
N GLY A 809 25.58 10.69 -15.68
CA GLY A 809 26.99 10.38 -15.38
C GLY A 809 27.58 11.17 -14.21
N VAL A 810 27.01 12.35 -13.86
CA VAL A 810 27.47 13.15 -12.72
C VAL A 810 26.65 12.81 -11.48
N PRO A 811 27.29 12.34 -10.40
CA PRO A 811 26.59 12.04 -9.15
C PRO A 811 25.87 13.26 -8.58
N PRO A 812 24.55 13.24 -8.38
CA PRO A 812 23.81 14.37 -7.79
C PRO A 812 24.27 14.72 -6.38
N SER A 813 24.72 13.73 -5.61
CA SER A 813 25.29 13.96 -4.28
C SER A 813 26.53 14.85 -4.32
N LEU A 814 27.35 14.76 -5.36
CA LEU A 814 28.50 15.67 -5.55
C LEU A 814 28.07 17.09 -5.96
N LEU A 815 26.88 17.24 -6.55
CA LEU A 815 26.34 18.56 -6.91
C LEU A 815 25.60 19.23 -5.72
N VAL A 816 25.02 18.43 -4.84
CA VAL A 816 24.21 18.92 -3.73
C VAL A 816 25.02 19.05 -2.44
N GLU A 817 25.98 18.17 -2.23
CA GLU A 817 26.82 18.09 -1.03
C GLU A 817 28.30 17.84 -1.38
N PRO A 818 28.96 18.82 -1.98
CA PRO A 818 30.34 18.65 -2.44
C PRO A 818 31.33 18.38 -1.31
N ASP A 819 30.98 18.74 -0.08
CA ASP A 819 31.87 18.65 1.11
C ASP A 819 31.70 17.35 1.90
N ALA A 820 30.79 16.45 1.49
CA ALA A 820 30.56 15.19 2.18
C ALA A 820 31.48 14.07 1.67
N ALA A 821 32.09 13.32 2.60
CA ALA A 821 32.83 12.12 2.25
C ALA A 821 31.90 11.09 1.61
N GLN A 822 32.27 10.57 0.44
CA GLN A 822 31.39 9.76 -0.40
C GLN A 822 31.71 8.26 -0.30
N MET A 823 30.68 7.47 0.00
CA MET A 823 30.67 6.02 -0.14
C MET A 823 29.76 5.67 -1.33
N ARG A 824 30.33 5.56 -2.51
CA ARG A 824 29.57 5.38 -3.74
C ARG A 824 30.18 4.29 -4.62
N LEU A 825 29.34 3.74 -5.50
CA LEU A 825 29.74 2.87 -6.61
C LEU A 825 30.67 3.59 -7.57
N PRO A 826 31.66 2.89 -8.13
CA PRO A 826 32.67 3.50 -8.99
C PRO A 826 32.17 3.98 -10.37
N TYR A 827 30.96 3.60 -10.78
CA TYR A 827 30.44 3.92 -12.12
C TYR A 827 28.93 3.81 -12.20
N VAL A 828 28.32 4.46 -13.16
CA VAL A 828 26.92 4.25 -13.55
C VAL A 828 26.91 3.11 -14.58
N LEU A 829 26.40 1.98 -14.21
CA LEU A 829 26.18 0.86 -15.14
C LEU A 829 24.86 1.09 -15.86
N GLU A 830 24.89 1.80 -16.97
CA GLU A 830 23.85 1.71 -17.97
C GLU A 830 24.20 0.56 -18.91
N LEU A 831 23.51 -0.57 -18.73
CA LEU A 831 23.61 -1.65 -19.70
C LEU A 831 22.70 -1.27 -20.86
N ALA A 832 23.29 -0.99 -22.01
CA ALA A 832 22.55 -0.66 -23.22
C ALA A 832 21.61 -1.82 -23.59
N ASN A 833 20.42 -1.45 -24.05
CA ASN A 833 19.38 -2.36 -24.50
C ASN A 833 19.78 -3.14 -25.76
#